data_94650d95e71a74f80f9dd3f6a94df91d
#
_entry.id   94650d95e71a74f80f9dd3f6a94df91d
#
_cell.length_a   1.000
_cell.length_b   1.000
_cell.length_c   1.000
_cell.angle_alpha   90.00
_cell.angle_beta   90.00
_cell.angle_gamma   90.00
#
_symmetry.space_group_name_H-M   'P 1'
#
loop_
_entity.id
_entity.type
_entity.pdbx_description
1 polymer ?
#
loop_
_entity_poly.entity_id
_entity_poly.type
_entity_poly.pdbx_seq_one_letter_code
_entity_poly.pdbx_strand_id
1 'polypeptide(L)'
;MKRCIALLSAAAMALALAGCGTGSASASPAASAGGSVKDGTYTSSQPAMNANVEVSVTFENGAIKDVQITNDAETPGIGGRLTDADGKVVTSGGLAPVDLLPELIVRHNTVNVDYVTGATITSAAIVNAVSDCITQAGGDPKSFDTKAEYETYTDGGADVVVVGGGGAGLAAAIDLAQNGKTVAVIEKNGEVGGDTLVCGAIYNTPDEALQSKVEMTDAVKTTIEKALSATAEDPEKAAALKEMQASVQAQWDEYKASGRTDLFDSKEWYALQTWINGDMAANPELVKDLCYNAYDGLKWIEDMGMTFNDQISQGAGSLWQRTHTSVMPMGTGFLSVYGNQLEKYKDLITVYTEATATDLLMDNDKVVGVVAVNNHSGDSFNLEAKDGVILATGGFAANSKMVQDNNDTGKWPDLSKTMTTNRFSCSQGDGITMAVNAGASLTDMDMIQLLYLGNVKDGQISKYPPRDVNGTDQIIFINKNGDRFVQEDGRRDQICLGVLQQPDMMFYMLESGDGKGYKDIHDPEWRSGDGFTFQYLEENGYIVWDDTLEGLAKKLDMDPEELQKTVDAFNEAVDSGNDEFGRTLFSTKLENGPWVATPRVACLHHTMGGVTIDPSAHVLNTSNEPIDGLYAAGEVTGGIHGANRLGGNAVVDTVVFGKLAADTLLADHQ
;
A
#
# COMPACT_ATOMS: atom_id res chain seq x y z
N MET A 1 -29.65 2.07 -36.92
CA MET A 1 -29.27 2.34 -38.34
C MET A 1 -27.90 2.97 -38.35
N LYS A 2 -26.92 2.28 -38.98
CA LYS A 2 -25.60 2.74 -39.49
C LYS A 2 -24.65 3.36 -38.48
N ARG A 3 -23.69 2.62 -37.97
CA ARG A 3 -22.30 2.37 -38.43
C ARG A 3 -21.63 3.58 -39.09
N CYS A 4 -20.59 4.13 -38.46
CA CYS A 4 -19.38 4.61 -39.16
C CYS A 4 -18.16 4.35 -38.27
N ILE A 5 -17.30 3.50 -38.77
CA ILE A 5 -15.95 3.22 -38.40
C ILE A 5 -15.11 4.43 -38.82
N ALA A 6 -14.22 4.91 -37.97
CA ALA A 6 -13.12 5.77 -38.40
C ALA A 6 -11.84 5.28 -37.72
N LEU A 7 -11.04 4.56 -38.48
CA LEU A 7 -9.58 4.45 -38.30
C LEU A 7 -8.94 5.81 -38.61
N LEU A 8 -8.00 6.25 -37.77
CA LEU A 8 -6.92 7.18 -38.15
C LEU A 8 -5.85 7.12 -37.05
N SER A 9 -4.79 6.34 -37.27
CA SER A 9 -3.44 6.79 -37.67
C SER A 9 -2.74 7.68 -36.64
N ALA A 10 -1.78 7.03 -35.94
CA ALA A 10 -0.70 7.67 -35.20
C ALA A 10 0.12 8.56 -36.16
N ALA A 11 0.23 9.83 -35.85
CA ALA A 11 1.17 10.76 -36.50
C ALA A 11 2.23 11.16 -35.49
N ALA A 12 3.46 10.78 -35.79
CA ALA A 12 4.67 11.22 -35.14
C ALA A 12 4.76 12.75 -35.12
N MET A 13 4.95 13.35 -33.95
CA MET A 13 5.45 14.73 -33.82
C MET A 13 6.93 14.69 -33.53
N ALA A 14 7.72 14.88 -34.58
CA ALA A 14 9.09 15.32 -34.44
C ALA A 14 9.09 16.84 -34.29
N LEU A 15 9.46 17.38 -33.15
CA LEU A 15 9.79 18.78 -32.99
C LEU A 15 11.30 18.96 -33.21
N ALA A 16 11.62 19.67 -34.27
CA ALA A 16 12.98 20.14 -34.59
C ALA A 16 13.34 21.31 -33.67
N LEU A 17 14.35 21.16 -32.86
CA LEU A 17 15.10 22.24 -32.24
C LEU A 17 16.30 22.59 -33.15
N ALA A 18 16.24 23.71 -33.82
CA ALA A 18 17.37 24.31 -34.50
C ALA A 18 18.08 25.27 -33.54
N GLY A 19 19.28 24.91 -33.11
CA GLY A 19 20.19 25.78 -32.39
C GLY A 19 21.63 25.47 -32.80
N CYS A 20 22.28 26.36 -33.50
CA CYS A 20 23.66 26.24 -33.98
C CYS A 20 24.69 26.20 -32.85
N GLY A 21 25.57 25.21 -32.89
CA GLY A 21 26.80 25.16 -32.11
C GLY A 21 27.73 24.10 -32.70
N THR A 22 28.87 24.58 -33.19
CA THR A 22 29.89 23.87 -33.95
C THR A 22 30.63 22.80 -33.15
N GLY A 23 30.72 21.61 -33.72
CA GLY A 23 31.95 20.78 -33.69
C GLY A 23 32.06 19.70 -32.64
N SER A 24 31.78 18.48 -33.01
CA SER A 24 32.68 17.31 -33.02
C SER A 24 31.85 16.10 -33.41
N ALA A 25 32.23 15.44 -34.49
CA ALA A 25 31.64 14.16 -34.87
C ALA A 25 32.03 13.11 -33.82
N SER A 26 31.11 12.74 -32.96
CA SER A 26 31.20 11.49 -32.19
C SER A 26 30.73 10.36 -33.10
N ALA A 27 31.58 9.41 -33.33
CA ALA A 27 31.29 8.20 -34.07
C ALA A 27 30.12 7.48 -33.39
N SER A 28 29.09 7.13 -34.17
CA SER A 28 28.11 6.13 -33.76
C SER A 28 28.86 4.89 -33.30
N PRO A 29 28.45 4.23 -32.18
CA PRO A 29 29.02 2.95 -31.81
C PRO A 29 28.82 1.97 -32.98
N ALA A 30 29.91 1.34 -33.40
CA ALA A 30 29.83 0.28 -34.40
C ALA A 30 28.88 -0.79 -33.88
N ALA A 31 27.86 -1.13 -34.64
CA ALA A 31 27.01 -2.27 -34.38
C ALA A 31 27.91 -3.50 -34.15
N SER A 32 27.94 -4.04 -32.93
CA SER A 32 28.57 -5.32 -32.65
C SER A 32 27.85 -6.36 -33.50
N ALA A 33 28.61 -7.24 -34.13
CA ALA A 33 28.10 -8.33 -34.95
C ALA A 33 27.24 -9.26 -34.07
N GLY A 34 25.98 -8.97 -33.96
CA GLY A 34 24.97 -9.85 -33.36
C GLY A 34 24.84 -11.11 -34.20
N GLY A 35 24.56 -12.24 -33.58
CA GLY A 35 24.23 -13.48 -34.27
C GLY A 35 23.10 -13.24 -35.26
N SER A 36 23.11 -13.93 -36.40
CA SER A 36 22.18 -13.69 -37.50
C SER A 36 20.74 -14.14 -37.13
N VAL A 37 19.99 -13.25 -36.50
CA VAL A 37 18.52 -13.40 -36.39
C VAL A 37 17.88 -13.11 -37.73
N LYS A 38 16.76 -13.79 -38.03
CA LYS A 38 15.97 -13.54 -39.22
C LYS A 38 15.02 -12.38 -38.95
N ASP A 39 14.94 -11.46 -39.91
CA ASP A 39 13.98 -10.38 -39.89
C ASP A 39 12.54 -10.91 -39.79
N GLY A 40 11.71 -10.19 -39.05
CA GLY A 40 10.31 -10.57 -38.79
C GLY A 40 9.88 -10.28 -37.37
N THR A 41 8.62 -10.54 -37.09
CA THR A 41 8.03 -10.36 -35.76
C THR A 41 7.75 -11.74 -35.14
N TYR A 42 8.19 -11.92 -33.90
CA TYR A 42 8.05 -13.16 -33.13
C TYR A 42 7.37 -12.85 -31.80
N THR A 43 6.66 -13.82 -31.26
CA THR A 43 5.93 -13.66 -29.99
C THR A 43 6.30 -14.74 -29.00
N SER A 44 6.34 -14.41 -27.72
CA SER A 44 6.50 -15.36 -26.63
C SER A 44 5.63 -14.94 -25.45
N SER A 45 5.25 -15.93 -24.63
CA SER A 45 4.47 -15.76 -23.41
C SER A 45 5.22 -16.41 -22.26
N GLN A 46 5.49 -15.67 -21.19
CA GLN A 46 6.24 -16.15 -20.02
C GLN A 46 5.46 -15.92 -18.73
N PRO A 47 5.52 -16.86 -17.77
CA PRO A 47 4.89 -16.68 -16.47
C PRO A 47 5.47 -15.47 -15.74
N ALA A 48 4.60 -14.62 -15.22
CA ALA A 48 4.96 -13.49 -14.39
C ALA A 48 4.24 -13.55 -13.03
N MET A 49 4.09 -12.43 -12.30
CA MET A 49 3.60 -12.46 -10.92
C MET A 49 2.11 -12.81 -10.84
N ASN A 50 1.29 -12.19 -11.67
CA ASN A 50 -0.16 -12.36 -11.63
C ASN A 50 -0.68 -13.25 -12.77
N ALA A 51 -0.07 -13.15 -13.94
CA ALA A 51 -0.40 -13.96 -15.11
C ALA A 51 0.82 -14.04 -16.05
N ASN A 52 0.63 -14.58 -17.26
CA ASN A 52 1.67 -14.53 -18.26
C ASN A 52 1.81 -13.12 -18.85
N VAL A 53 3.06 -12.67 -19.02
CA VAL A 53 3.39 -11.51 -19.85
C VAL A 53 3.61 -11.98 -21.27
N GLU A 54 2.92 -11.39 -22.22
CA GLU A 54 3.05 -11.66 -23.65
C GLU A 54 3.85 -10.55 -24.33
N VAL A 55 4.89 -10.95 -25.07
CA VAL A 55 5.82 -10.03 -25.72
C VAL A 55 5.87 -10.30 -27.21
N SER A 56 5.84 -9.24 -28.01
CA SER A 56 6.07 -9.23 -29.45
C SER A 56 7.38 -8.51 -29.75
N VAL A 57 8.32 -9.18 -30.43
CA VAL A 57 9.64 -8.64 -30.78
C VAL A 57 9.79 -8.59 -32.30
N THR A 58 10.15 -7.43 -32.83
CA THR A 58 10.47 -7.27 -34.26
C THR A 58 11.97 -7.14 -34.46
N PHE A 59 12.52 -7.96 -35.35
CA PHE A 59 13.92 -7.90 -35.77
C PHE A 59 14.02 -7.34 -37.18
N GLU A 60 14.96 -6.43 -37.38
CA GLU A 60 15.35 -5.86 -38.68
C GLU A 60 16.88 -5.76 -38.79
N ASN A 61 17.45 -6.23 -39.89
CA ASN A 61 18.89 -6.18 -40.19
C ASN A 61 19.75 -6.79 -39.06
N GLY A 62 19.25 -7.85 -38.41
CA GLY A 62 19.98 -8.56 -37.35
C GLY A 62 19.95 -7.88 -35.98
N ALA A 63 19.11 -6.87 -35.78
CA ALA A 63 18.96 -6.14 -34.52
C ALA A 63 17.51 -6.18 -34.00
N ILE A 64 17.36 -6.02 -32.69
CA ILE A 64 16.06 -5.82 -32.03
C ILE A 64 15.58 -4.40 -32.39
N LYS A 65 14.49 -4.30 -33.14
CA LYS A 65 13.94 -3.04 -33.63
C LYS A 65 12.82 -2.52 -32.78
N ASP A 66 12.01 -3.43 -32.27
CA ASP A 66 10.82 -3.10 -31.46
C ASP A 66 10.52 -4.24 -30.49
N VAL A 67 10.08 -3.88 -29.29
CA VAL A 67 9.59 -4.81 -28.26
C VAL A 67 8.29 -4.24 -27.73
N GLN A 68 7.20 -5.00 -27.84
CA GLN A 68 5.89 -4.61 -27.37
C GLN A 68 5.36 -5.61 -26.35
N ILE A 69 4.89 -5.13 -25.23
CA ILE A 69 4.10 -5.93 -24.29
C ILE A 69 2.67 -5.93 -24.82
N THR A 70 2.19 -7.10 -25.28
CA THR A 70 0.88 -7.26 -25.92
C THR A 70 -0.21 -7.68 -24.94
N ASN A 71 0.19 -8.28 -23.81
CA ASN A 71 -0.68 -8.60 -22.69
C ASN A 71 0.14 -8.56 -21.40
N ASP A 72 -0.34 -7.80 -20.42
CA ASP A 72 0.11 -7.85 -19.04
C ASP A 72 -1.11 -7.77 -18.13
N ALA A 73 -1.16 -8.64 -17.11
CA ALA A 73 -2.13 -8.60 -16.03
C ALA A 73 -1.42 -8.32 -14.70
N GLU A 74 -0.31 -7.62 -14.78
CA GLU A 74 0.54 -7.31 -13.65
C GLU A 74 -0.06 -6.20 -12.78
N THR A 75 0.42 -6.09 -11.55
CA THR A 75 -0.05 -5.08 -10.60
C THR A 75 0.27 -3.68 -11.12
N PRO A 76 -0.74 -2.81 -11.32
CA PRO A 76 -0.52 -1.45 -11.79
C PRO A 76 0.46 -0.68 -10.90
N GLY A 77 1.45 -0.03 -11.50
CA GLY A 77 2.50 0.72 -10.80
C GLY A 77 3.58 -0.14 -10.14
N ILE A 78 3.60 -1.47 -10.38
CA ILE A 78 4.71 -2.35 -9.98
C ILE A 78 5.27 -3.10 -11.19
N GLY A 79 4.57 -4.10 -11.65
CA GLY A 79 4.88 -4.83 -12.88
C GLY A 79 4.23 -4.21 -14.10
N GLY A 80 2.98 -3.78 -13.95
CA GLY A 80 2.12 -3.21 -14.98
C GLY A 80 2.04 -1.68 -14.94
N ARG A 81 1.46 -1.11 -15.99
CA ARG A 81 1.28 0.35 -16.12
C ARG A 81 0.36 0.93 -15.07
N LEU A 82 0.77 2.03 -14.47
CA LEU A 82 -0.13 2.86 -13.68
C LEU A 82 -0.86 3.83 -14.63
N THR A 83 -2.19 3.88 -14.52
CA THR A 83 -3.02 4.86 -15.21
C THR A 83 -3.80 5.70 -14.20
N ASP A 84 -4.13 6.93 -14.59
CA ASP A 84 -5.06 7.76 -13.83
C ASP A 84 -6.53 7.37 -14.12
N ALA A 85 -7.48 8.08 -13.49
CA ALA A 85 -8.90 7.83 -13.63
C ALA A 85 -9.42 8.02 -15.08
N ASP A 86 -8.71 8.79 -15.90
CA ASP A 86 -9.02 9.00 -17.32
C ASP A 86 -8.34 7.97 -18.24
N GLY A 87 -7.58 7.03 -17.68
CA GLY A 87 -6.85 5.99 -18.39
C GLY A 87 -5.54 6.46 -19.01
N LYS A 88 -5.04 7.65 -18.67
CA LYS A 88 -3.75 8.14 -19.11
C LYS A 88 -2.64 7.49 -18.28
N VAL A 89 -1.57 7.05 -18.95
CA VAL A 89 -0.40 6.46 -18.29
C VAL A 89 0.32 7.51 -17.45
N VAL A 90 0.59 7.18 -16.19
CA VAL A 90 1.35 8.00 -15.24
C VAL A 90 2.79 7.48 -15.23
N THR A 91 3.73 8.32 -15.68
CA THR A 91 5.15 7.96 -15.82
C THR A 91 6.06 8.71 -14.86
N SER A 92 5.58 9.78 -14.24
CA SER A 92 6.37 10.54 -13.27
C SER A 92 6.53 9.75 -11.96
N GLY A 93 7.78 9.63 -11.53
CA GLY A 93 8.13 8.81 -10.36
C GLY A 93 8.64 7.40 -10.70
N GLY A 94 9.04 7.16 -11.95
CA GLY A 94 9.57 5.89 -12.44
C GLY A 94 8.68 5.24 -13.50
N LEU A 95 9.22 4.20 -14.13
CA LEU A 95 8.51 3.42 -15.15
C LEU A 95 8.43 1.97 -14.73
N ALA A 96 7.25 1.38 -14.87
CA ALA A 96 7.07 -0.06 -14.71
C ALA A 96 7.92 -0.86 -15.70
N PRO A 97 8.37 -2.08 -15.35
CA PRO A 97 9.19 -2.90 -16.25
C PRO A 97 8.56 -3.13 -17.62
N VAL A 98 7.22 -3.14 -17.71
CA VAL A 98 6.50 -3.28 -19.00
C VAL A 98 6.69 -2.09 -19.94
N ASP A 99 7.11 -0.93 -19.45
CA ASP A 99 7.45 0.25 -20.23
C ASP A 99 8.97 0.46 -20.34
N LEU A 100 9.69 0.33 -19.22
CA LEU A 100 11.13 0.59 -19.14
C LEU A 100 11.97 -0.45 -19.90
N LEU A 101 11.73 -1.75 -19.67
CA LEU A 101 12.59 -2.78 -20.24
C LEU A 101 12.50 -2.88 -21.77
N PRO A 102 11.33 -2.79 -22.41
CA PRO A 102 11.25 -2.71 -23.87
C PRO A 102 12.11 -1.58 -24.46
N GLU A 103 12.06 -0.39 -23.84
CA GLU A 103 12.86 0.75 -24.30
C GLU A 103 14.36 0.49 -24.18
N LEU A 104 14.82 -0.01 -23.02
CA LEU A 104 16.22 -0.33 -22.77
C LEU A 104 16.75 -1.43 -23.72
N ILE A 105 15.97 -2.49 -23.88
CA ILE A 105 16.32 -3.63 -24.76
C ILE A 105 16.49 -3.16 -26.21
N VAL A 106 15.60 -2.34 -26.72
CA VAL A 106 15.68 -1.79 -28.08
C VAL A 106 16.84 -0.81 -28.21
N ARG A 107 16.98 0.13 -27.26
CA ARG A 107 18.00 1.18 -27.26
C ARG A 107 19.41 0.61 -27.29
N HIS A 108 19.67 -0.43 -26.48
CA HIS A 108 20.98 -1.04 -26.33
C HIS A 108 21.16 -2.32 -27.14
N ASN A 109 20.13 -2.77 -27.85
CA ASN A 109 20.10 -4.03 -28.60
C ASN A 109 20.56 -5.24 -27.74
N THR A 110 20.01 -5.39 -26.54
CA THR A 110 20.48 -6.34 -25.53
C THR A 110 19.36 -6.96 -24.72
N VAL A 111 19.56 -8.14 -24.18
CA VAL A 111 18.75 -8.75 -23.13
C VAL A 111 19.41 -8.69 -21.75
N ASN A 112 20.63 -8.15 -21.66
CA ASN A 112 21.35 -7.96 -20.41
C ASN A 112 20.97 -6.59 -19.80
N VAL A 113 19.77 -6.52 -19.30
CA VAL A 113 19.20 -5.39 -18.57
C VAL A 113 19.03 -5.75 -17.10
N ASP A 114 19.25 -4.81 -16.20
CA ASP A 114 18.99 -5.01 -14.79
C ASP A 114 17.46 -5.11 -14.56
N TYR A 115 17.06 -5.92 -13.59
CA TYR A 115 15.64 -6.06 -13.24
C TYR A 115 15.21 -4.89 -12.39
N VAL A 116 14.02 -4.38 -12.65
CA VAL A 116 13.43 -3.28 -11.87
C VAL A 116 13.21 -3.73 -10.43
N THR A 117 13.78 -3.01 -9.48
CA THR A 117 13.68 -3.31 -8.05
C THR A 117 12.23 -3.26 -7.60
N GLY A 118 11.78 -4.32 -6.92
CA GLY A 118 10.36 -4.48 -6.53
C GLY A 118 9.46 -5.13 -7.59
N ALA A 119 9.95 -5.32 -8.85
CA ALA A 119 9.21 -5.96 -9.94
C ALA A 119 10.03 -7.05 -10.66
N THR A 120 10.88 -7.76 -9.94
CA THR A 120 11.87 -8.71 -10.45
C THR A 120 11.25 -9.86 -11.27
N ILE A 121 10.09 -10.39 -10.86
CA ILE A 121 9.43 -11.51 -11.55
C ILE A 121 8.93 -11.07 -12.93
N THR A 122 8.28 -9.92 -13.03
CA THR A 122 7.81 -9.34 -14.29
C THR A 122 8.99 -9.00 -15.19
N SER A 123 10.06 -8.41 -14.63
CA SER A 123 11.30 -8.12 -15.37
C SER A 123 11.89 -9.38 -15.98
N ALA A 124 12.00 -10.45 -15.18
CA ALA A 124 12.52 -11.75 -15.66
C ALA A 124 11.63 -12.34 -16.77
N ALA A 125 10.29 -12.24 -16.64
CA ALA A 125 9.37 -12.72 -17.66
C ALA A 125 9.57 -12.00 -19.00
N ILE A 126 9.72 -10.67 -18.98
CA ILE A 126 9.98 -9.87 -20.19
C ILE A 126 11.29 -10.28 -20.85
N VAL A 127 12.39 -10.33 -20.10
CA VAL A 127 13.72 -10.70 -20.61
C VAL A 127 13.72 -12.12 -21.18
N ASN A 128 13.08 -13.08 -20.50
CA ASN A 128 12.95 -14.45 -20.98
C ASN A 128 12.10 -14.51 -22.27
N ALA A 129 11.01 -13.76 -22.35
CA ALA A 129 10.18 -13.72 -23.56
C ALA A 129 10.95 -13.17 -24.77
N VAL A 130 11.72 -12.09 -24.58
CA VAL A 130 12.59 -11.55 -25.65
C VAL A 130 13.67 -12.56 -26.05
N SER A 131 14.29 -13.25 -25.09
CA SER A 131 15.29 -14.29 -25.35
C SER A 131 14.71 -15.46 -26.15
N ASP A 132 13.48 -15.85 -25.86
CA ASP A 132 12.76 -16.86 -26.65
C ASP A 132 12.51 -16.38 -28.08
N CYS A 133 12.09 -15.12 -28.26
CA CYS A 133 11.89 -14.54 -29.60
C CYS A 133 13.20 -14.51 -30.41
N ILE A 134 14.34 -14.19 -29.79
CA ILE A 134 15.67 -14.29 -30.42
C ILE A 134 15.93 -15.73 -30.89
N THR A 135 15.63 -16.72 -30.04
CA THR A 135 15.80 -18.14 -30.37
C THR A 135 14.87 -18.57 -31.52
N GLN A 136 13.61 -18.14 -31.50
CA GLN A 136 12.66 -18.39 -32.60
C GLN A 136 13.13 -17.79 -33.93
N ALA A 137 13.76 -16.61 -33.88
CA ALA A 137 14.36 -15.96 -35.05
C ALA A 137 15.65 -16.64 -35.55
N GLY A 138 16.11 -17.70 -34.85
CA GLY A 138 17.31 -18.46 -35.18
C GLY A 138 18.60 -17.87 -34.64
N GLY A 139 18.55 -16.90 -33.74
CA GLY A 139 19.69 -16.30 -33.05
C GLY A 139 20.05 -17.03 -31.75
N ASP A 140 21.17 -16.62 -31.16
CA ASP A 140 21.59 -17.00 -29.81
C ASP A 140 21.42 -15.79 -28.87
N PRO A 141 20.61 -15.86 -27.80
CA PRO A 141 20.47 -14.78 -26.83
C PRO A 141 21.80 -14.26 -26.27
N LYS A 142 22.82 -15.09 -26.18
CA LYS A 142 24.18 -14.69 -25.76
C LYS A 142 24.84 -13.68 -26.71
N SER A 143 24.38 -13.59 -27.95
CA SER A 143 24.85 -12.57 -28.89
C SER A 143 24.27 -11.19 -28.61
N PHE A 144 23.29 -11.10 -27.71
CA PHE A 144 22.60 -9.89 -27.25
C PHE A 144 22.85 -9.66 -25.74
N ASP A 145 24.06 -10.00 -25.23
CA ASP A 145 24.41 -10.00 -23.80
C ASP A 145 25.36 -8.84 -23.41
N THR A 146 25.35 -7.75 -24.16
CA THR A 146 26.09 -6.53 -23.79
C THR A 146 25.30 -5.80 -22.70
N LYS A 147 25.92 -5.58 -21.52
CA LYS A 147 25.19 -4.89 -20.41
C LYS A 147 24.66 -3.54 -20.87
N ALA A 148 23.39 -3.26 -20.59
CA ALA A 148 22.79 -1.97 -20.85
C ALA A 148 23.47 -0.87 -20.00
N GLU A 149 23.50 0.35 -20.54
CA GLU A 149 23.99 1.53 -19.81
C GLU A 149 22.80 2.21 -19.11
N TYR A 150 22.99 2.57 -17.85
CA TYR A 150 22.02 3.28 -17.03
C TYR A 150 22.52 4.68 -16.67
N GLU A 151 21.57 5.55 -16.31
CA GLU A 151 21.92 6.87 -15.78
C GLU A 151 22.70 6.71 -14.47
N THR A 152 23.73 7.52 -14.31
CA THR A 152 24.51 7.61 -13.08
C THR A 152 24.12 8.89 -12.34
N TYR A 153 24.00 8.78 -11.04
CA TYR A 153 23.76 9.92 -10.17
C TYR A 153 25.10 10.50 -9.68
N THR A 154 25.12 11.81 -9.49
CA THR A 154 26.28 12.54 -8.97
C THR A 154 25.85 13.43 -7.82
N ASP A 155 26.82 13.92 -7.04
CA ASP A 155 26.57 14.88 -5.98
C ASP A 155 25.69 16.04 -6.46
N GLY A 156 24.74 16.42 -5.61
CA GLY A 156 23.76 17.46 -5.89
C GLY A 156 23.12 17.99 -4.62
N GLY A 157 21.95 18.58 -4.73
CA GLY A 157 21.20 19.06 -3.59
C GLY A 157 19.92 19.79 -3.96
N ALA A 158 19.14 20.09 -2.95
CA ALA A 158 17.86 20.81 -3.04
C ALA A 158 17.64 21.67 -1.79
N ASP A 159 16.55 22.43 -1.73
CA ASP A 159 16.17 23.06 -0.48
C ASP A 159 15.85 21.97 0.55
N VAL A 160 15.14 20.90 0.16
CA VAL A 160 14.78 19.77 1.02
C VAL A 160 15.11 18.45 0.34
N VAL A 161 15.65 17.49 1.11
CA VAL A 161 15.78 16.08 0.69
C VAL A 161 14.74 15.24 1.41
N VAL A 162 13.93 14.50 0.64
CA VAL A 162 12.94 13.54 1.16
C VAL A 162 13.44 12.12 0.91
N VAL A 163 13.56 11.32 1.94
CA VAL A 163 14.02 9.93 1.84
C VAL A 163 12.82 8.99 1.89
N GLY A 164 12.53 8.36 0.77
CA GLY A 164 11.39 7.48 0.53
C GLY A 164 10.30 8.13 -0.32
N GLY A 165 10.06 7.56 -1.49
CA GLY A 165 9.01 7.96 -2.44
C GLY A 165 7.66 7.29 -2.20
N GLY A 166 7.36 6.90 -0.94
CA GLY A 166 6.05 6.40 -0.51
C GLY A 166 5.02 7.51 -0.30
N GLY A 167 3.83 7.15 0.21
CA GLY A 167 2.74 8.11 0.42
C GLY A 167 3.12 9.34 1.24
N ALA A 168 3.84 9.17 2.36
CA ALA A 168 4.23 10.27 3.23
C ALA A 168 5.30 11.18 2.56
N GLY A 169 6.31 10.57 1.93
CA GLY A 169 7.34 11.34 1.24
C GLY A 169 6.82 12.12 0.04
N LEU A 170 5.90 11.53 -0.73
CA LEU A 170 5.27 12.23 -1.85
C LEU A 170 4.34 13.35 -1.37
N ALA A 171 3.58 13.13 -0.29
CA ALA A 171 2.76 14.18 0.31
C ALA A 171 3.63 15.37 0.75
N ALA A 172 4.74 15.10 1.45
CA ALA A 172 5.68 16.14 1.87
C ALA A 172 6.32 16.86 0.67
N ALA A 173 6.82 16.11 -0.33
CA ALA A 173 7.48 16.68 -1.49
C ALA A 173 6.55 17.58 -2.32
N ILE A 174 5.30 17.15 -2.50
CA ILE A 174 4.29 17.92 -3.24
C ILE A 174 3.93 19.19 -2.48
N ASP A 175 3.70 19.11 -1.17
CA ASP A 175 3.38 20.29 -0.36
C ASP A 175 4.52 21.31 -0.35
N LEU A 176 5.76 20.87 -0.19
CA LEU A 176 6.96 21.72 -0.31
C LEU A 176 7.03 22.40 -1.68
N ALA A 177 6.80 21.67 -2.77
CA ALA A 177 6.84 22.24 -4.13
C ALA A 177 5.66 23.21 -4.39
N GLN A 178 4.48 22.96 -3.81
CA GLN A 178 3.36 23.92 -3.83
C GLN A 178 3.74 25.24 -3.17
N ASN A 179 4.66 25.21 -2.21
CA ASN A 179 5.22 26.37 -1.52
C ASN A 179 6.54 26.89 -2.14
N GLY A 180 6.93 26.40 -3.33
CA GLY A 180 8.05 26.91 -4.14
C GLY A 180 9.43 26.42 -3.75
N LYS A 181 9.54 25.38 -2.88
CA LYS A 181 10.82 24.76 -2.54
C LYS A 181 11.26 23.76 -3.62
N THR A 182 12.56 23.66 -3.83
CA THR A 182 13.15 22.56 -4.60
C THR A 182 13.28 21.34 -3.71
N VAL A 183 12.93 20.15 -4.24
CA VAL A 183 12.90 18.89 -3.47
C VAL A 183 13.61 17.80 -4.24
N ALA A 184 14.52 17.08 -3.58
CA ALA A 184 15.08 15.83 -4.06
C ALA A 184 14.43 14.65 -3.32
N VAL A 185 13.75 13.76 -4.04
CA VAL A 185 13.14 12.54 -3.48
C VAL A 185 14.04 11.36 -3.83
N ILE A 186 14.49 10.60 -2.83
CA ILE A 186 15.29 9.37 -3.00
C ILE A 186 14.37 8.16 -2.82
N GLU A 187 14.30 7.27 -3.81
CA GLU A 187 13.51 6.05 -3.78
C GLU A 187 14.37 4.84 -4.18
N LYS A 188 14.42 3.82 -3.34
CA LYS A 188 15.25 2.62 -3.59
C LYS A 188 14.69 1.68 -4.66
N ASN A 189 13.38 1.74 -4.90
CA ASN A 189 12.73 0.98 -5.97
C ASN A 189 12.83 1.73 -7.31
N GLY A 190 12.52 1.03 -8.41
CA GLY A 190 12.43 1.64 -9.74
C GLY A 190 11.24 2.59 -9.92
N GLU A 191 10.30 2.57 -8.98
CA GLU A 191 9.07 3.35 -9.00
C GLU A 191 8.74 3.87 -7.61
N VAL A 192 8.13 5.05 -7.52
CA VAL A 192 7.57 5.57 -6.28
C VAL A 192 6.30 4.80 -5.89
N GLY A 193 5.89 4.96 -4.65
CA GLY A 193 4.63 4.44 -4.13
C GLY A 193 4.80 3.61 -2.88
N GLY A 194 5.85 2.81 -2.80
CA GLY A 194 6.08 1.93 -1.65
C GLY A 194 4.84 1.10 -1.29
N ASP A 195 4.59 0.91 0.01
CA ASP A 195 3.44 0.16 0.50
C ASP A 195 2.10 0.90 0.31
N THR A 196 2.12 2.23 0.07
CA THR A 196 0.91 2.98 -0.24
C THR A 196 0.29 2.51 -1.56
N LEU A 197 1.08 2.12 -2.56
CA LEU A 197 0.59 1.64 -3.85
C LEU A 197 -0.23 0.34 -3.72
N VAL A 198 0.16 -0.55 -2.80
CA VAL A 198 -0.49 -1.86 -2.58
C VAL A 198 -1.44 -1.87 -1.38
N CYS A 199 -1.76 -0.72 -0.79
CA CYS A 199 -2.67 -0.61 0.34
C CYS A 199 -4.14 -0.86 -0.06
N GLY A 200 -5.02 -1.01 0.93
CA GLY A 200 -6.45 -1.20 0.72
C GLY A 200 -7.22 0.03 0.23
N ALA A 201 -6.55 1.11 -0.13
CA ALA A 201 -7.12 2.37 -0.66
C ALA A 201 -8.18 3.02 0.23
N ILE A 202 -8.08 2.85 1.55
CA ILE A 202 -9.06 3.34 2.52
C ILE A 202 -8.47 4.48 3.36
N TYR A 203 -9.27 5.53 3.55
CA TYR A 203 -8.91 6.74 4.30
C TYR A 203 -9.97 7.04 5.35
N ASN A 204 -9.59 7.13 6.62
CA ASN A 204 -10.54 7.40 7.71
C ASN A 204 -10.62 8.90 8.01
N THR A 205 -11.82 9.42 7.97
CA THR A 205 -12.11 10.74 8.52
C THR A 205 -13.62 10.92 8.77
N PRO A 206 -14.04 11.68 9.78
CA PRO A 206 -15.41 12.15 9.86
C PRO A 206 -15.79 12.97 8.62
N ASP A 207 -16.99 12.72 8.07
CA ASP A 207 -17.60 13.47 6.97
C ASP A 207 -19.11 13.59 7.22
N GLU A 208 -19.55 14.76 7.66
CA GLU A 208 -20.94 14.98 8.05
C GLU A 208 -21.91 14.71 6.88
N ALA A 209 -21.53 15.04 5.65
CA ALA A 209 -22.37 14.83 4.49
C ALA A 209 -22.62 13.35 4.20
N LEU A 210 -21.61 12.51 4.37
CA LEU A 210 -21.71 11.06 4.16
C LEU A 210 -22.31 10.36 5.38
N GLN A 211 -21.97 10.77 6.60
CA GLN A 211 -22.53 10.23 7.84
C GLN A 211 -24.04 10.48 7.96
N SER A 212 -24.53 11.60 7.41
CA SER A 212 -25.97 11.89 7.36
C SER A 212 -26.79 10.84 6.60
N LYS A 213 -26.16 10.01 5.78
CA LYS A 213 -26.78 8.92 5.00
C LYS A 213 -26.79 7.56 5.74
N VAL A 214 -26.15 7.47 6.90
CA VAL A 214 -25.97 6.23 7.68
C VAL A 214 -26.82 6.30 8.94
N GLU A 215 -27.52 5.21 9.29
CA GLU A 215 -28.34 5.14 10.48
C GLU A 215 -27.50 4.80 11.73
N MET A 216 -27.78 5.50 12.84
CA MET A 216 -27.19 5.25 14.15
C MET A 216 -27.95 4.15 14.89
N THR A 217 -27.47 2.92 14.81
CA THR A 217 -28.08 1.77 15.52
C THR A 217 -27.80 1.80 17.03
N ASP A 218 -28.57 1.05 17.82
CA ASP A 218 -28.35 0.97 19.27
C ASP A 218 -27.03 0.26 19.63
N ALA A 219 -26.57 -0.69 18.82
CA ALA A 219 -25.27 -1.34 18.97
C ALA A 219 -24.13 -0.31 18.82
N VAL A 220 -24.22 0.56 17.81
CA VAL A 220 -23.24 1.63 17.54
C VAL A 220 -23.24 2.66 18.69
N LYS A 221 -24.41 3.06 19.22
CA LYS A 221 -24.51 3.93 20.41
C LYS A 221 -23.77 3.37 21.61
N THR A 222 -23.91 2.06 21.84
CA THR A 222 -23.24 1.36 22.95
C THR A 222 -21.72 1.46 22.86
N THR A 223 -21.14 1.52 21.67
CA THR A 223 -19.70 1.69 21.48
C THR A 223 -19.19 3.02 22.02
N ILE A 224 -19.92 4.11 21.75
CA ILE A 224 -19.60 5.44 22.32
C ILE A 224 -19.72 5.42 23.83
N GLU A 225 -20.82 4.86 24.38
CA GLU A 225 -21.05 4.83 25.82
C GLU A 225 -19.98 4.00 26.57
N LYS A 226 -19.51 2.90 25.98
CA LYS A 226 -18.37 2.13 26.49
C LYS A 226 -17.09 2.97 26.51
N ALA A 227 -16.79 3.69 25.44
CA ALA A 227 -15.61 4.53 25.38
C ALA A 227 -15.66 5.69 26.40
N LEU A 228 -16.83 6.29 26.59
CA LEU A 228 -17.05 7.36 27.58
C LEU A 228 -16.96 6.86 29.03
N SER A 229 -17.15 5.57 29.27
CA SER A 229 -16.99 4.91 30.58
C SER A 229 -15.64 4.24 30.80
N ALA A 230 -14.76 4.26 29.82
CA ALA A 230 -13.43 3.69 29.91
C ALA A 230 -12.61 4.36 31.02
N THR A 231 -11.69 3.62 31.62
CA THR A 231 -10.79 4.09 32.67
C THR A 231 -9.35 3.68 32.38
N ALA A 232 -8.40 4.41 32.88
CA ALA A 232 -6.97 4.07 32.84
C ALA A 232 -6.41 4.02 34.27
N GLU A 233 -5.52 3.06 34.52
CA GLU A 233 -4.86 2.92 35.83
C GLU A 233 -3.71 3.91 36.00
N ASP A 234 -3.00 4.19 34.91
CA ASP A 234 -1.92 5.17 34.87
C ASP A 234 -2.48 6.60 35.03
N PRO A 235 -1.96 7.43 35.96
CA PRO A 235 -2.50 8.75 36.22
C PRO A 235 -2.40 9.73 35.03
N GLU A 236 -1.35 9.66 34.22
CA GLU A 236 -1.17 10.54 33.05
C GLU A 236 -2.15 10.14 31.96
N LYS A 237 -2.27 8.84 31.67
CA LYS A 237 -3.26 8.29 30.75
C LYS A 237 -4.68 8.58 31.23
N ALA A 238 -4.96 8.47 32.52
CA ALA A 238 -6.28 8.80 33.09
C ALA A 238 -6.64 10.28 32.91
N ALA A 239 -5.67 11.18 33.03
CA ALA A 239 -5.90 12.62 32.79
C ALA A 239 -6.20 12.92 31.32
N ALA A 240 -5.40 12.41 30.40
CA ALA A 240 -5.60 12.54 28.95
C ALA A 240 -6.94 11.91 28.50
N LEU A 241 -7.26 10.71 29.01
CA LEU A 241 -8.53 10.03 28.73
C LEU A 241 -9.73 10.88 29.14
N LYS A 242 -9.69 11.44 30.35
CA LYS A 242 -10.77 12.29 30.87
C LYS A 242 -10.96 13.56 30.03
N GLU A 243 -9.89 14.18 29.55
CA GLU A 243 -9.94 15.34 28.67
C GLU A 243 -10.64 15.00 27.35
N MET A 244 -10.18 13.92 26.66
CA MET A 244 -10.80 13.46 25.41
C MET A 244 -12.27 13.07 25.61
N GLN A 245 -12.58 12.31 26.67
CA GLN A 245 -13.95 11.93 27.02
C GLN A 245 -14.85 13.13 27.25
N ALA A 246 -14.37 14.20 27.91
CA ALA A 246 -15.17 15.39 28.18
C ALA A 246 -15.62 16.09 26.89
N SER A 247 -14.75 16.18 25.90
CA SER A 247 -15.07 16.76 24.58
C SER A 247 -16.11 15.94 23.83
N VAL A 248 -15.94 14.61 23.80
CA VAL A 248 -16.89 13.70 23.15
C VAL A 248 -18.22 13.65 23.91
N GLN A 249 -18.21 13.66 25.25
CA GLN A 249 -19.42 13.66 26.07
C GLN A 249 -20.31 14.85 25.79
N ALA A 250 -19.73 16.06 25.67
CA ALA A 250 -20.50 17.27 25.37
C ALA A 250 -21.21 17.15 24.00
N GLN A 251 -20.50 16.69 22.96
CA GLN A 251 -21.06 16.48 21.63
C GLN A 251 -22.10 15.36 21.61
N TRP A 252 -21.86 14.28 22.35
CA TRP A 252 -22.80 13.16 22.45
C TRP A 252 -24.12 13.56 23.16
N ASP A 253 -24.05 14.40 24.19
CA ASP A 253 -25.23 14.91 24.87
C ASP A 253 -26.04 15.87 23.98
N GLU A 254 -25.38 16.71 23.17
CA GLU A 254 -26.01 17.55 22.16
C GLU A 254 -26.69 16.71 21.08
N TYR A 255 -25.97 15.68 20.55
CA TYR A 255 -26.52 14.74 19.56
C TYR A 255 -27.81 14.07 20.09
N LYS A 256 -27.79 13.52 21.31
CA LYS A 256 -28.97 12.88 21.92
C LYS A 256 -30.13 13.88 22.11
N ALA A 257 -29.83 15.12 22.48
CA ALA A 257 -30.83 16.15 22.66
C ALA A 257 -31.43 16.65 21.35
N SER A 258 -30.70 16.56 20.24
CA SER A 258 -31.16 16.99 18.91
C SER A 258 -32.22 16.09 18.30
N GLY A 259 -32.34 14.84 18.77
CA GLY A 259 -33.23 13.83 18.19
C GLY A 259 -32.73 13.29 16.81
N ARG A 260 -31.48 13.52 16.44
CA ARG A 260 -30.87 12.96 15.23
C ARG A 260 -30.85 11.43 15.30
N THR A 261 -30.95 10.80 14.14
CA THR A 261 -30.89 9.33 13.96
C THR A 261 -29.79 8.89 13.00
N ASP A 262 -29.11 9.83 12.37
CA ASP A 262 -27.95 9.61 11.51
C ASP A 262 -26.71 9.31 12.34
N LEU A 263 -25.68 8.72 11.70
CA LEU A 263 -24.46 8.31 12.38
C LEU A 263 -23.74 9.50 13.03
N PHE A 264 -23.53 9.42 14.34
CA PHE A 264 -22.69 10.36 15.07
C PHE A 264 -21.22 10.13 14.72
N ASP A 265 -20.51 11.19 14.38
CA ASP A 265 -19.05 11.19 14.31
C ASP A 265 -18.50 12.61 14.54
N SER A 266 -17.24 12.68 14.93
CA SER A 266 -16.47 13.92 15.06
C SER A 266 -14.99 13.61 15.14
N LYS A 267 -14.14 14.60 14.92
CA LYS A 267 -12.69 14.44 15.07
C LYS A 267 -12.29 14.07 16.50
N GLU A 268 -13.03 14.56 17.51
CA GLU A 268 -12.81 14.21 18.91
C GLU A 268 -13.20 12.75 19.21
N TRP A 269 -14.32 12.27 18.65
CA TRP A 269 -14.68 10.86 18.75
C TRP A 269 -13.67 9.97 18.01
N TYR A 270 -13.23 10.38 16.85
CA TYR A 270 -12.21 9.66 16.09
C TYR A 270 -10.90 9.55 16.88
N ALA A 271 -10.44 10.65 17.52
CA ALA A 271 -9.24 10.65 18.35
C ALA A 271 -9.40 9.75 19.59
N LEU A 272 -10.50 9.89 20.34
CA LEU A 272 -10.78 9.07 21.52
C LEU A 272 -10.83 7.58 21.17
N GLN A 273 -11.54 7.22 20.09
CA GLN A 273 -11.62 5.84 19.62
C GLN A 273 -10.26 5.30 19.20
N THR A 274 -9.47 6.07 18.43
CA THR A 274 -8.13 5.69 18.00
C THR A 274 -7.23 5.42 19.20
N TRP A 275 -7.22 6.30 20.18
CA TRP A 275 -6.36 6.19 21.34
C TRP A 275 -6.74 5.00 22.25
N ILE A 276 -8.04 4.83 22.56
CA ILE A 276 -8.53 3.69 23.36
C ILE A 276 -8.20 2.36 22.67
N ASN A 277 -8.46 2.25 21.35
CA ASN A 277 -8.21 1.00 20.62
C ASN A 277 -6.72 0.74 20.34
N GLY A 278 -5.88 1.76 20.46
CA GLY A 278 -4.42 1.64 20.55
C GLY A 278 -3.92 1.31 21.96
N ASP A 279 -4.81 0.85 22.86
CA ASP A 279 -4.53 0.53 24.27
C ASP A 279 -3.98 1.73 25.06
N MET A 280 -4.32 2.94 24.63
CA MET A 280 -3.85 4.21 25.22
C MET A 280 -2.31 4.26 25.32
N ALA A 281 -1.61 3.61 24.39
CA ALA A 281 -0.15 3.55 24.38
C ALA A 281 0.46 4.67 23.53
N ALA A 282 -0.25 5.15 22.53
CA ALA A 282 0.20 6.26 21.68
C ALA A 282 0.31 7.59 22.46
N ASN A 283 1.10 8.51 21.91
CA ASN A 283 1.12 9.90 22.38
C ASN A 283 -0.23 10.58 22.03
N PRO A 284 -1.03 11.04 23.01
CA PRO A 284 -2.35 11.57 22.75
C PRO A 284 -2.36 12.84 21.88
N GLU A 285 -1.27 13.64 21.87
CA GLU A 285 -1.18 14.81 21.00
C GLU A 285 -0.97 14.40 19.55
N LEU A 286 -0.10 13.42 19.26
CA LEU A 286 0.07 12.88 17.91
C LEU A 286 -1.23 12.22 17.38
N VAL A 287 -1.98 11.56 18.26
CA VAL A 287 -3.31 11.02 17.90
C VAL A 287 -4.30 12.13 17.54
N LYS A 288 -4.27 13.26 18.28
CA LYS A 288 -5.10 14.44 17.97
C LYS A 288 -4.68 15.04 16.62
N ASP A 289 -3.37 15.19 16.37
CA ASP A 289 -2.87 15.71 15.09
C ASP A 289 -3.31 14.84 13.91
N LEU A 290 -3.19 13.52 14.03
CA LEU A 290 -3.71 12.59 13.03
C LEU A 290 -5.20 12.80 12.74
N CYS A 291 -6.02 12.77 13.80
CA CYS A 291 -7.48 12.71 13.66
C CYS A 291 -8.10 14.08 13.35
N TYR A 292 -7.50 15.17 13.85
CA TYR A 292 -8.05 16.53 13.67
C TYR A 292 -7.75 17.11 12.29
N ASN A 293 -6.64 16.67 11.68
CA ASN A 293 -6.24 17.13 10.35
C ASN A 293 -6.64 16.14 9.23
N ALA A 294 -7.28 15.02 9.59
CA ALA A 294 -7.65 13.98 8.62
C ALA A 294 -8.59 14.50 7.52
N TYR A 295 -9.61 15.30 7.86
CA TYR A 295 -10.55 15.83 6.88
C TYR A 295 -9.90 16.85 5.93
N ASP A 296 -9.06 17.73 6.45
CA ASP A 296 -8.32 18.70 5.65
C ASP A 296 -7.34 17.97 4.71
N GLY A 297 -6.71 16.89 5.18
CA GLY A 297 -5.91 16.00 4.35
C GLY A 297 -6.72 15.34 3.22
N LEU A 298 -7.93 14.84 3.51
CA LEU A 298 -8.84 14.30 2.50
C LEU A 298 -9.15 15.36 1.42
N LYS A 299 -9.51 16.56 1.84
CA LYS A 299 -9.83 17.65 0.91
C LYS A 299 -8.63 18.04 0.05
N TRP A 300 -7.44 18.08 0.65
CA TRP A 300 -6.22 18.39 -0.09
C TRP A 300 -5.91 17.39 -1.21
N ILE A 301 -6.09 16.07 -0.97
CA ILE A 301 -5.89 15.07 -2.03
C ILE A 301 -7.05 15.06 -3.05
N GLU A 302 -8.30 15.37 -2.64
CA GLU A 302 -9.43 15.57 -3.56
C GLU A 302 -9.21 16.77 -4.48
N ASP A 303 -8.69 17.88 -3.98
CA ASP A 303 -8.36 19.07 -4.76
C ASP A 303 -7.25 18.81 -5.81
N MET A 304 -6.44 17.77 -5.59
CA MET A 304 -5.46 17.29 -6.56
C MET A 304 -6.03 16.28 -7.56
N GLY A 305 -7.29 15.87 -7.41
CA GLY A 305 -8.00 14.97 -8.34
C GLY A 305 -8.28 13.57 -7.81
N MET A 306 -8.03 13.29 -6.51
CA MET A 306 -8.44 12.02 -5.89
C MET A 306 -9.96 11.90 -5.87
N THR A 307 -10.47 10.70 -6.14
CA THR A 307 -11.89 10.42 -6.12
C THR A 307 -12.20 9.25 -5.21
N PHE A 308 -13.14 9.46 -4.31
CA PHE A 308 -13.67 8.44 -3.41
C PHE A 308 -15.10 8.07 -3.78
N ASN A 309 -15.55 6.91 -3.29
CA ASN A 309 -16.96 6.52 -3.39
C ASN A 309 -17.85 7.55 -2.65
N ASP A 310 -19.10 7.66 -3.08
CA ASP A 310 -20.08 8.59 -2.49
C ASP A 310 -20.74 8.07 -1.21
N GLN A 311 -20.16 7.08 -0.58
CA GLN A 311 -20.57 6.45 0.66
C GLN A 311 -19.36 6.07 1.51
N ILE A 312 -19.56 6.11 2.83
CA ILE A 312 -18.57 5.63 3.79
C ILE A 312 -18.87 4.19 4.20
N SER A 313 -17.83 3.50 4.62
CA SER A 313 -17.89 2.11 5.10
C SER A 313 -17.15 1.93 6.44
N GLN A 314 -17.18 0.72 6.96
CA GLN A 314 -16.29 0.30 8.04
C GLN A 314 -15.22 -0.62 7.45
N GLY A 315 -14.06 -0.06 7.13
CA GLY A 315 -12.92 -0.85 6.64
C GLY A 315 -12.44 -1.87 7.68
N ALA A 316 -11.75 -2.93 7.23
CA ALA A 316 -11.23 -3.97 8.11
C ALA A 316 -10.38 -3.39 9.26
N GLY A 317 -10.85 -3.57 10.49
CA GLY A 317 -10.22 -3.06 11.71
C GLY A 317 -10.35 -1.55 11.94
N SER A 318 -11.25 -0.83 11.23
CA SER A 318 -11.52 0.60 11.46
C SER A 318 -12.40 0.86 12.68
N LEU A 319 -13.25 -0.09 13.05
CA LEU A 319 -14.18 -0.07 14.18
C LEU A 319 -15.23 1.05 14.17
N TRP A 320 -15.38 1.78 13.04
CA TRP A 320 -16.39 2.83 12.84
C TRP A 320 -16.63 3.07 11.35
N GLN A 321 -17.85 3.48 11.00
CA GLN A 321 -18.20 3.83 9.62
C GLN A 321 -17.74 5.27 9.30
N ARG A 322 -16.46 5.44 8.96
CA ARG A 322 -15.84 6.69 8.52
C ARG A 322 -14.82 6.48 7.41
N THR A 323 -14.80 5.29 6.86
CA THR A 323 -13.81 4.91 5.85
C THR A 323 -14.25 5.36 4.47
N HIS A 324 -13.49 6.23 3.85
CA HIS A 324 -13.57 6.61 2.44
C HIS A 324 -12.74 5.64 1.62
N THR A 325 -13.31 5.06 0.58
CA THR A 325 -12.63 4.09 -0.30
C THR A 325 -12.43 4.70 -1.67
N SER A 326 -11.20 4.66 -2.20
CA SER A 326 -10.89 5.10 -3.56
C SER A 326 -11.75 4.38 -4.60
N VAL A 327 -12.14 5.10 -5.66
CA VAL A 327 -12.79 4.48 -6.83
C VAL A 327 -11.82 3.65 -7.66
N MET A 328 -10.52 3.90 -7.54
CA MET A 328 -9.47 3.13 -8.19
C MET A 328 -8.99 1.98 -7.28
N PRO A 329 -8.58 0.84 -7.84
CA PRO A 329 -8.19 -0.33 -7.06
C PRO A 329 -6.90 -0.08 -6.27
N MET A 330 -6.79 -0.70 -5.08
CA MET A 330 -5.61 -0.57 -4.21
C MET A 330 -5.20 0.90 -4.01
N GLY A 331 -3.94 1.19 -3.76
CA GLY A 331 -3.43 2.55 -3.63
C GLY A 331 -3.19 3.30 -4.95
N THR A 332 -3.59 2.73 -6.10
CA THR A 332 -3.33 3.32 -7.43
C THR A 332 -3.95 4.71 -7.59
N GLY A 333 -5.08 4.98 -6.94
CA GLY A 333 -5.69 6.31 -6.94
C GLY A 333 -4.78 7.37 -6.32
N PHE A 334 -4.17 7.09 -5.17
CA PHE A 334 -3.22 7.99 -4.53
C PHE A 334 -1.99 8.23 -5.43
N LEU A 335 -1.43 7.14 -5.97
CA LEU A 335 -0.21 7.23 -6.78
C LEU A 335 -0.45 7.88 -8.14
N SER A 336 -1.62 7.72 -8.73
CA SER A 336 -1.96 8.43 -9.97
C SER A 336 -2.05 9.95 -9.75
N VAL A 337 -2.65 10.36 -8.64
CA VAL A 337 -2.73 11.78 -8.24
C VAL A 337 -1.33 12.33 -7.95
N TYR A 338 -0.53 11.64 -7.15
CA TYR A 338 0.83 12.07 -6.82
C TYR A 338 1.72 12.13 -8.07
N GLY A 339 1.66 11.14 -8.96
CA GLY A 339 2.40 11.15 -10.22
C GLY A 339 2.02 12.35 -11.12
N ASN A 340 0.74 12.68 -11.20
CA ASN A 340 0.30 13.89 -11.91
C ASN A 340 0.82 15.18 -11.25
N GLN A 341 0.96 15.23 -9.92
CA GLN A 341 1.59 16.37 -9.24
C GLN A 341 3.11 16.41 -9.45
N LEU A 342 3.79 15.27 -9.46
CA LEU A 342 5.22 15.19 -9.82
C LEU A 342 5.46 15.76 -11.21
N GLU A 343 4.63 15.40 -12.20
CA GLU A 343 4.74 15.98 -13.55
C GLU A 343 4.47 17.50 -13.55
N LYS A 344 3.47 17.95 -12.77
CA LYS A 344 3.13 19.38 -12.65
C LYS A 344 4.29 20.20 -12.04
N TYR A 345 4.99 19.63 -11.06
CA TYR A 345 6.08 20.29 -10.34
C TYR A 345 7.47 19.76 -10.71
N LYS A 346 7.64 19.16 -11.89
CA LYS A 346 8.91 18.56 -12.34
C LYS A 346 10.11 19.51 -12.39
N ASP A 347 9.87 20.82 -12.44
CA ASP A 347 10.93 21.83 -12.37
C ASP A 347 11.39 22.10 -10.92
N LEU A 348 10.65 21.61 -9.92
CA LEU A 348 10.93 21.77 -8.49
C LEU A 348 11.22 20.42 -7.81
N ILE A 349 10.64 19.31 -8.27
CA ILE A 349 10.84 17.99 -7.69
C ILE A 349 11.69 17.14 -8.63
N THR A 350 12.82 16.65 -8.12
CA THR A 350 13.64 15.65 -8.79
C THR A 350 13.51 14.31 -8.03
N VAL A 351 13.13 13.24 -8.73
CA VAL A 351 13.02 11.90 -8.14
C VAL A 351 14.22 11.06 -8.59
N TYR A 352 14.94 10.51 -7.62
CA TYR A 352 16.06 9.59 -7.81
C TYR A 352 15.55 8.18 -7.51
N THR A 353 15.11 7.44 -8.52
CA THR A 353 14.71 6.03 -8.40
C THR A 353 15.93 5.11 -8.53
N GLU A 354 15.81 3.85 -8.12
CA GLU A 354 16.94 2.89 -8.04
C GLU A 354 18.13 3.49 -7.27
N ALA A 355 17.81 4.27 -6.21
CA ALA A 355 18.77 4.96 -5.36
C ALA A 355 18.49 4.67 -3.89
N THR A 356 19.41 4.00 -3.22
CA THR A 356 19.28 3.61 -1.82
C THR A 356 19.98 4.64 -0.91
N ALA A 357 19.22 5.35 -0.09
CA ALA A 357 19.77 6.17 0.99
C ALA A 357 20.43 5.27 2.05
N THR A 358 21.64 5.59 2.45
CA THR A 358 22.44 4.77 3.38
C THR A 358 22.79 5.48 4.68
N ASP A 359 22.99 6.78 4.65
CA ASP A 359 23.38 7.57 5.80
C ASP A 359 22.87 9.02 5.69
N LEU A 360 22.80 9.71 6.83
CA LEU A 360 22.57 11.13 6.90
C LEU A 360 23.91 11.89 6.88
N LEU A 361 24.00 12.98 6.11
CA LEU A 361 25.11 13.89 6.14
C LEU A 361 24.97 14.82 7.36
N MET A 362 26.00 14.86 8.18
CA MET A 362 26.04 15.64 9.41
C MET A 362 27.05 16.78 9.30
N ASP A 363 26.65 18.00 9.68
CA ASP A 363 27.58 19.09 10.02
C ASP A 363 27.47 19.36 11.54
N ASN A 364 28.43 18.84 12.30
CA ASN A 364 28.35 18.71 13.75
C ASN A 364 27.08 17.93 14.17
N ASP A 365 26.15 18.57 14.89
CA ASP A 365 24.91 17.96 15.37
C ASP A 365 23.70 18.24 14.46
N LYS A 366 23.92 18.88 13.30
CA LYS A 366 22.89 19.22 12.33
C LYS A 366 22.90 18.26 11.15
N VAL A 367 21.72 17.80 10.72
CA VAL A 367 21.53 17.06 9.47
C VAL A 367 21.51 18.06 8.30
N VAL A 368 22.39 17.85 7.31
CA VAL A 368 22.57 18.74 6.15
C VAL A 368 22.42 18.03 4.82
N GLY A 369 21.98 16.78 4.80
CA GLY A 369 21.77 16.02 3.58
C GLY A 369 21.76 14.51 3.79
N VAL A 370 21.91 13.78 2.70
CA VAL A 370 21.82 12.32 2.62
C VAL A 370 22.91 11.75 1.73
N VAL A 371 23.50 10.63 2.15
CA VAL A 371 24.34 9.77 1.32
C VAL A 371 23.45 8.72 0.68
N ALA A 372 23.55 8.57 -0.64
CA ALA A 372 22.82 7.54 -1.37
C ALA A 372 23.76 6.74 -2.30
N VAL A 373 23.31 5.56 -2.70
CA VAL A 373 24.01 4.66 -3.63
C VAL A 373 23.09 4.44 -4.83
N ASN A 374 23.64 4.63 -6.04
CA ASN A 374 22.98 4.24 -7.28
C ASN A 374 22.99 2.71 -7.37
N ASN A 375 21.82 2.06 -7.41
CA ASN A 375 21.69 0.60 -7.36
C ASN A 375 22.25 -0.10 -8.61
N HIS A 376 22.33 0.59 -9.76
CA HIS A 376 22.88 0.02 -11.01
C HIS A 376 24.40 0.06 -11.05
N SER A 377 25.03 1.16 -10.66
CA SER A 377 26.48 1.32 -10.70
C SER A 377 27.18 0.92 -9.39
N GLY A 378 26.48 1.00 -8.26
CA GLY A 378 27.06 0.85 -6.93
C GLY A 378 27.84 2.08 -6.45
N ASP A 379 27.85 3.18 -7.21
CA ASP A 379 28.53 4.40 -6.83
C ASP A 379 27.71 5.20 -5.81
N SER A 380 28.41 5.76 -4.82
CA SER A 380 27.81 6.65 -3.84
C SER A 380 27.78 8.09 -4.37
N PHE A 381 26.74 8.81 -3.99
CA PHE A 381 26.58 10.24 -4.24
C PHE A 381 25.92 10.93 -3.04
N ASN A 382 26.12 12.22 -2.90
CA ASN A 382 25.58 13.03 -1.82
C ASN A 382 24.50 13.97 -2.34
N LEU A 383 23.41 14.10 -1.59
CA LEU A 383 22.41 15.14 -1.81
C LEU A 383 22.39 16.07 -0.60
N GLU A 384 22.85 17.31 -0.79
CA GLU A 384 22.79 18.35 0.22
C GLU A 384 21.36 18.88 0.39
N ALA A 385 20.93 19.06 1.63
CA ALA A 385 19.64 19.62 2.02
C ALA A 385 19.90 20.98 2.71
N LYS A 386 19.51 22.05 2.07
CA LYS A 386 19.73 23.40 2.59
C LYS A 386 18.88 23.69 3.83
N ASP A 387 17.62 23.30 3.79
CA ASP A 387 16.65 23.56 4.84
C ASP A 387 16.46 22.33 5.76
N GLY A 388 16.59 21.10 5.24
CA GLY A 388 16.52 19.88 6.06
C GLY A 388 16.17 18.62 5.28
N VAL A 389 16.10 17.51 6.03
CA VAL A 389 15.79 16.16 5.53
C VAL A 389 14.51 15.66 6.18
N ILE A 390 13.60 15.10 5.36
CA ILE A 390 12.40 14.41 5.84
C ILE A 390 12.56 12.91 5.60
N LEU A 391 12.58 12.11 6.67
CA LEU A 391 12.55 10.65 6.59
C LEU A 391 11.11 10.18 6.40
N ALA A 392 10.86 9.44 5.30
CA ALA A 392 9.55 8.88 4.95
C ALA A 392 9.71 7.45 4.38
N THR A 393 10.60 6.67 4.97
CA THR A 393 11.13 5.40 4.46
C THR A 393 10.24 4.19 4.75
N GLY A 394 9.08 4.39 5.39
CA GLY A 394 8.23 3.30 5.87
C GLY A 394 8.81 2.62 7.11
N GLY A 395 8.12 1.59 7.58
CA GLY A 395 8.48 0.84 8.78
C GLY A 395 9.48 -0.30 8.52
N PHE A 396 9.37 -1.36 9.33
CA PHE A 396 10.28 -2.52 9.26
C PHE A 396 9.55 -3.88 9.15
N ALA A 397 8.27 -3.90 8.78
CA ALA A 397 7.47 -5.13 8.72
C ALA A 397 8.01 -6.18 7.71
N ALA A 398 8.79 -5.78 6.70
CA ALA A 398 9.44 -6.70 5.77
C ALA A 398 10.81 -7.22 6.25
N ASN A 399 11.30 -6.72 7.41
CA ASN A 399 12.53 -7.18 8.06
C ASN A 399 12.19 -8.11 9.22
N SER A 400 12.00 -9.40 8.94
CA SER A 400 11.60 -10.39 9.94
C SER A 400 12.55 -10.48 11.13
N LYS A 401 13.86 -10.20 10.91
CA LYS A 401 14.83 -10.16 11.99
C LYS A 401 14.59 -8.97 12.93
N MET A 402 14.41 -7.77 12.38
CA MET A 402 14.14 -6.56 13.18
C MET A 402 12.80 -6.67 13.92
N VAL A 403 11.77 -7.25 13.26
CA VAL A 403 10.49 -7.56 13.90
C VAL A 403 10.68 -8.51 15.07
N GLN A 404 11.41 -9.62 14.89
CA GLN A 404 11.61 -10.61 15.95
C GLN A 404 12.50 -10.10 17.08
N ASP A 405 13.52 -9.29 16.78
CA ASP A 405 14.40 -8.69 17.78
C ASP A 405 13.64 -7.71 18.72
N ASN A 406 12.55 -7.12 18.25
CA ASN A 406 11.68 -6.21 19.00
C ASN A 406 10.40 -6.88 19.55
N ASN A 407 10.15 -8.17 19.26
CA ASN A 407 8.98 -8.91 19.73
C ASN A 407 9.22 -9.47 21.15
N ASP A 408 9.36 -8.62 22.15
CA ASP A 408 9.78 -8.99 23.52
C ASP A 408 8.65 -8.87 24.57
N THR A 409 7.50 -8.26 24.23
CA THR A 409 6.35 -8.09 25.15
C THR A 409 5.61 -9.38 25.45
N GLY A 410 5.81 -10.43 24.65
CA GLY A 410 5.06 -11.68 24.76
C GLY A 410 3.62 -11.63 24.19
N LYS A 411 3.24 -10.53 23.51
CA LYS A 411 1.96 -10.43 22.79
C LYS A 411 1.89 -11.42 21.64
N TRP A 412 2.95 -11.52 20.85
CA TRP A 412 3.02 -12.39 19.70
C TRP A 412 3.91 -13.61 19.94
N PRO A 413 3.60 -14.77 19.35
CA PRO A 413 4.53 -15.90 19.32
C PRO A 413 5.76 -15.56 18.46
N ASP A 414 6.63 -16.54 18.21
CA ASP A 414 7.76 -16.39 17.28
C ASP A 414 7.25 -15.99 15.88
N LEU A 415 7.63 -14.80 15.43
CA LEU A 415 7.25 -14.21 14.14
C LEU A 415 8.34 -14.37 13.07
N SER A 416 9.45 -15.02 13.37
CA SER A 416 10.63 -15.10 12.46
C SER A 416 10.35 -15.73 11.09
N LYS A 417 9.25 -16.51 10.98
CA LYS A 417 8.81 -17.16 9.73
C LYS A 417 7.50 -16.63 9.19
N THR A 418 6.96 -15.59 9.81
CA THR A 418 5.70 -15.00 9.37
C THR A 418 5.92 -14.21 8.09
N MET A 419 5.12 -14.48 7.07
CA MET A 419 5.13 -13.73 5.81
C MET A 419 4.72 -12.28 6.04
N THR A 420 5.04 -11.40 5.11
CA THR A 420 4.64 -10.00 5.14
C THR A 420 3.64 -9.66 4.03
N THR A 421 2.75 -8.71 4.32
CA THR A 421 1.87 -8.09 3.30
C THR A 421 2.56 -6.94 2.56
N ASN A 422 3.73 -6.51 3.02
CA ASN A 422 4.45 -5.36 2.49
C ASN A 422 5.08 -5.66 1.14
N ARG A 423 5.25 -4.61 0.33
CA ARG A 423 5.95 -4.69 -0.94
C ARG A 423 7.37 -5.22 -0.71
N PHE A 424 7.83 -6.10 -1.61
CA PHE A 424 9.14 -6.73 -1.51
C PHE A 424 10.27 -5.69 -1.33
N SER A 425 11.14 -5.94 -0.36
CA SER A 425 12.30 -5.10 0.02
C SER A 425 12.01 -3.61 0.35
N CYS A 426 10.77 -3.20 0.54
CA CYS A 426 10.44 -1.82 0.90
C CYS A 426 10.69 -1.53 2.38
N SER A 427 9.90 -2.09 3.27
CA SER A 427 9.83 -1.73 4.69
C SER A 427 10.87 -2.49 5.51
N GLN A 428 12.16 -2.10 5.38
CA GLN A 428 13.31 -2.76 6.01
C GLN A 428 13.82 -2.08 7.28
N GLY A 429 13.30 -0.88 7.61
CA GLY A 429 13.78 -0.07 8.73
C GLY A 429 15.04 0.75 8.42
N ASP A 430 15.29 1.04 7.16
CA ASP A 430 16.49 1.77 6.71
C ASP A 430 16.56 3.16 7.35
N GLY A 431 15.47 3.94 7.28
CA GLY A 431 15.40 5.28 7.88
C GLY A 431 15.51 5.27 9.40
N ILE A 432 14.95 4.25 10.06
CA ILE A 432 15.11 4.05 11.51
C ILE A 432 16.59 3.88 11.84
N THR A 433 17.31 3.05 11.07
CA THR A 433 18.74 2.81 11.27
C THR A 433 19.55 4.09 11.04
N MET A 434 19.27 4.84 9.97
CA MET A 434 19.95 6.12 9.69
C MET A 434 19.68 7.15 10.80
N ALA A 435 18.45 7.26 11.28
CA ALA A 435 18.08 8.18 12.35
C ALA A 435 18.79 7.84 13.68
N VAL A 436 18.86 6.55 14.04
CA VAL A 436 19.61 6.10 15.24
C VAL A 436 21.08 6.44 15.13
N ASN A 437 21.69 6.28 13.97
CA ASN A 437 23.10 6.67 13.74
C ASN A 437 23.31 8.19 13.92
N ALA A 438 22.28 8.99 13.65
CA ALA A 438 22.28 10.45 13.89
C ALA A 438 21.87 10.84 15.32
N GLY A 439 21.63 9.86 16.21
CA GLY A 439 21.32 10.09 17.64
C GLY A 439 19.84 10.13 17.97
N ALA A 440 18.94 9.74 17.05
CA ALA A 440 17.51 9.70 17.30
C ALA A 440 17.13 8.67 18.37
N SER A 441 16.10 8.99 19.16
CA SER A 441 15.42 8.05 20.03
C SER A 441 14.35 7.26 19.26
N LEU A 442 14.03 6.07 19.78
CA LEU A 442 12.98 5.21 19.23
C LEU A 442 11.87 5.03 20.27
N THR A 443 10.64 4.85 19.79
CA THR A 443 9.49 4.54 20.64
C THR A 443 8.64 3.44 20.01
N ASP A 444 7.95 2.65 20.84
CA ASP A 444 6.95 1.65 20.46
C ASP A 444 7.47 0.53 19.52
N MET A 445 8.76 0.25 19.50
CA MET A 445 9.38 -0.72 18.57
C MET A 445 8.83 -2.14 18.70
N ASP A 446 8.27 -2.50 19.84
CA ASP A 446 7.61 -3.77 20.15
C ASP A 446 6.14 -3.82 19.67
N MET A 447 5.59 -2.67 19.24
CA MET A 447 4.22 -2.57 18.75
C MET A 447 4.14 -2.96 17.28
N ILE A 448 3.94 -4.25 17.05
CA ILE A 448 3.89 -4.87 15.73
C ILE A 448 2.45 -5.22 15.40
N GLN A 449 1.99 -4.94 14.19
CA GLN A 449 0.67 -5.29 13.72
C GLN A 449 0.70 -6.40 12.67
N LEU A 450 -0.05 -7.45 12.95
CA LEU A 450 -0.40 -8.46 11.98
C LEU A 450 -1.72 -8.12 11.27
N LEU A 451 -1.91 -8.66 10.06
CA LEU A 451 -3.16 -8.65 9.34
C LEU A 451 -3.53 -10.08 8.96
N TYR A 452 -4.75 -10.47 9.26
CA TYR A 452 -5.28 -11.83 8.99
C TYR A 452 -5.67 -12.07 7.51
N LEU A 453 -5.52 -11.07 6.64
CA LEU A 453 -5.97 -11.13 5.25
C LEU A 453 -4.89 -11.58 4.25
N GLY A 454 -3.72 -12.03 4.72
CA GLY A 454 -2.66 -12.52 3.85
C GLY A 454 -3.06 -13.81 3.12
N ASN A 455 -2.80 -13.91 1.82
CA ASN A 455 -2.96 -15.18 1.13
C ASN A 455 -1.88 -16.18 1.53
N VAL A 456 -2.18 -17.47 1.46
CA VAL A 456 -1.32 -18.54 1.98
C VAL A 456 -0.03 -18.78 1.17
N LYS A 457 0.14 -18.15 0.00
CA LYS A 457 1.28 -18.38 -0.88
C LYS A 457 2.40 -17.36 -0.70
N ASP A 458 2.04 -16.10 -0.60
CA ASP A 458 3.01 -14.99 -0.58
C ASP A 458 2.73 -13.95 0.52
N GLY A 459 1.65 -14.12 1.30
CA GLY A 459 1.29 -13.22 2.38
C GLY A 459 0.60 -11.92 1.94
N GLN A 460 0.53 -11.64 0.64
CA GLN A 460 -0.01 -10.38 0.14
C GLN A 460 -1.53 -10.28 0.32
N ILE A 461 -2.03 -9.06 0.50
CA ILE A 461 -3.46 -8.74 0.56
C ILE A 461 -3.97 -8.71 -0.88
N SER A 462 -4.32 -9.85 -1.42
CA SER A 462 -4.78 -9.94 -2.81
C SER A 462 -5.54 -11.24 -3.05
N LYS A 463 -6.07 -11.40 -4.27
CA LYS A 463 -6.72 -12.63 -4.75
C LYS A 463 -7.91 -13.01 -3.89
N TYR A 464 -8.77 -12.02 -3.67
CA TYR A 464 -10.06 -12.21 -3.03
C TYR A 464 -11.11 -12.62 -4.05
N PRO A 465 -12.07 -13.46 -3.65
CA PRO A 465 -13.33 -13.54 -4.34
C PRO A 465 -14.08 -12.20 -4.21
N PRO A 466 -15.14 -11.98 -4.98
CA PRO A 466 -15.95 -10.79 -4.81
C PRO A 466 -16.52 -10.74 -3.40
N ARG A 467 -16.35 -9.60 -2.76
CA ARG A 467 -16.99 -9.31 -1.49
C ARG A 467 -17.86 -8.09 -1.63
N ASP A 468 -18.92 -8.02 -0.85
CA ASP A 468 -19.56 -6.72 -0.64
C ASP A 468 -18.52 -5.80 0.04
N VAL A 469 -18.41 -4.57 -0.44
CA VAL A 469 -17.34 -3.62 -0.10
C VAL A 469 -17.35 -3.24 1.40
N ASN A 470 -18.38 -3.63 2.14
CA ASN A 470 -18.69 -3.16 3.48
C ASN A 470 -18.15 -4.02 4.63
N GLY A 471 -17.27 -4.96 4.39
CA GLY A 471 -16.58 -5.61 5.49
C GLY A 471 -16.93 -7.08 5.73
N THR A 472 -17.04 -7.46 7.00
CA THR A 472 -17.13 -8.86 7.44
C THR A 472 -18.56 -9.34 7.67
N ASP A 473 -19.57 -8.56 7.35
CA ASP A 473 -20.96 -8.80 7.69
C ASP A 473 -21.61 -10.03 7.00
N GLN A 474 -21.00 -10.52 5.91
CA GLN A 474 -21.44 -11.70 5.15
C GLN A 474 -20.43 -12.86 5.17
N ILE A 475 -19.42 -12.80 6.03
CA ILE A 475 -18.31 -13.74 6.05
C ILE A 475 -18.18 -14.31 7.44
N ILE A 476 -17.94 -15.63 7.55
CA ILE A 476 -17.48 -16.24 8.80
C ILE A 476 -16.08 -16.80 8.65
N PHE A 477 -15.33 -16.82 9.73
CA PHE A 477 -13.97 -17.35 9.76
C PHE A 477 -14.00 -18.74 10.38
N ILE A 478 -13.65 -19.74 9.58
CA ILE A 478 -13.63 -21.14 10.01
C ILE A 478 -12.21 -21.71 9.97
N ASN A 479 -11.88 -22.53 10.94
CA ASN A 479 -10.64 -23.28 10.98
C ASN A 479 -10.71 -24.53 10.07
N LYS A 480 -9.65 -25.35 10.05
CA LYS A 480 -9.61 -26.59 9.26
C LYS A 480 -10.60 -27.65 9.71
N ASN A 481 -11.18 -27.55 10.89
CA ASN A 481 -12.23 -28.46 11.37
C ASN A 481 -13.63 -28.01 10.97
N GLY A 482 -13.79 -26.79 10.43
CA GLY A 482 -15.07 -26.19 10.12
C GLY A 482 -15.67 -25.35 11.26
N ASP A 483 -14.93 -25.11 12.37
CA ASP A 483 -15.41 -24.35 13.53
C ASP A 483 -15.08 -22.86 13.37
N ARG A 484 -16.01 -21.98 13.76
CA ARG A 484 -15.70 -20.56 14.04
C ARG A 484 -14.84 -20.48 15.31
N PHE A 485 -13.99 -19.47 15.41
CA PHE A 485 -13.02 -19.35 16.50
C PHE A 485 -12.79 -17.92 16.99
N VAL A 486 -13.44 -16.91 16.40
CA VAL A 486 -13.17 -15.50 16.70
C VAL A 486 -14.35 -14.61 16.33
N GLN A 487 -14.41 -13.43 16.94
CA GLN A 487 -15.28 -12.33 16.52
C GLN A 487 -14.73 -11.69 15.24
N GLU A 488 -15.36 -11.91 14.09
CA GLU A 488 -14.86 -11.49 12.78
C GLU A 488 -14.85 -9.97 12.57
N ASP A 489 -15.75 -9.24 13.23
CA ASP A 489 -15.83 -7.77 13.23
C ASP A 489 -15.06 -7.11 14.39
N GLY A 490 -14.28 -7.91 15.12
CA GLY A 490 -13.53 -7.49 16.29
C GLY A 490 -12.18 -6.82 15.98
N ARG A 491 -11.40 -6.62 17.03
CA ARG A 491 -10.05 -6.04 16.95
C ARG A 491 -9.13 -6.94 16.12
N ARG A 492 -8.35 -6.33 15.26
CA ARG A 492 -7.44 -7.01 14.33
C ARG A 492 -6.41 -7.89 15.03
N ASP A 493 -5.81 -7.42 16.12
CA ASP A 493 -4.83 -8.18 16.88
C ASP A 493 -5.45 -9.43 17.54
N GLN A 494 -6.68 -9.35 18.04
CA GLN A 494 -7.40 -10.49 18.60
C GLN A 494 -7.70 -11.54 17.53
N ILE A 495 -8.12 -11.10 16.34
CA ILE A 495 -8.34 -12.01 15.21
C ILE A 495 -7.04 -12.72 14.83
N CYS A 496 -5.94 -11.97 14.69
CA CYS A 496 -4.64 -12.55 14.35
C CYS A 496 -4.14 -13.54 15.40
N LEU A 497 -4.29 -13.23 16.69
CA LEU A 497 -3.97 -14.17 17.78
C LEU A 497 -4.82 -15.44 17.70
N GLY A 498 -6.12 -15.29 17.40
CA GLY A 498 -7.01 -16.41 17.15
C GLY A 498 -6.53 -17.28 15.98
N VAL A 499 -6.14 -16.68 14.86
CA VAL A 499 -5.60 -17.39 13.67
C VAL A 499 -4.33 -18.16 14.01
N LEU A 500 -3.38 -17.54 14.71
CA LEU A 500 -2.11 -18.17 15.09
C LEU A 500 -2.28 -19.38 16.03
N GLN A 501 -3.43 -19.51 16.66
CA GLN A 501 -3.78 -20.66 17.52
C GLN A 501 -4.49 -21.79 16.74
N GLN A 502 -4.89 -21.55 15.49
CA GLN A 502 -5.59 -22.57 14.69
C GLN A 502 -4.61 -23.59 14.08
N PRO A 503 -5.12 -24.78 13.67
CA PRO A 503 -4.31 -25.75 12.94
C PRO A 503 -3.62 -25.13 11.74
N ASP A 504 -2.30 -25.36 11.60
CA ASP A 504 -1.42 -24.79 10.58
C ASP A 504 -1.38 -23.25 10.55
N MET A 505 -1.86 -22.58 11.61
CA MET A 505 -1.91 -21.10 11.74
C MET A 505 -2.66 -20.44 10.57
N MET A 506 -3.68 -21.11 10.05
CA MET A 506 -4.50 -20.64 8.93
C MET A 506 -6.00 -20.84 9.22
N PHE A 507 -6.81 -20.16 8.41
CA PHE A 507 -8.27 -20.28 8.43
C PHE A 507 -8.83 -20.11 7.02
N TYR A 508 -10.13 -20.32 6.88
CA TYR A 508 -10.88 -20.01 5.68
C TYR A 508 -11.89 -18.90 5.96
N MET A 509 -11.93 -17.90 5.10
CA MET A 509 -13.06 -17.00 4.99
C MET A 509 -14.14 -17.74 4.22
N LEU A 510 -15.26 -18.07 4.86
CA LEU A 510 -16.39 -18.76 4.25
C LEU A 510 -17.48 -17.76 3.88
N GLU A 511 -17.89 -17.81 2.63
CA GLU A 511 -18.91 -16.96 2.03
C GLU A 511 -19.94 -17.82 1.28
N SER A 512 -21.16 -17.28 1.12
CA SER A 512 -22.23 -17.94 0.37
C SER A 512 -22.68 -17.11 -0.84
N GLY A 513 -23.43 -17.72 -1.74
CA GLY A 513 -24.02 -17.05 -2.92
C GLY A 513 -25.06 -15.97 -2.58
N ASP A 514 -25.45 -15.85 -1.31
CA ASP A 514 -26.33 -14.79 -0.83
C ASP A 514 -25.66 -13.41 -0.86
N GLY A 515 -24.31 -13.39 -0.90
CA GLY A 515 -23.53 -12.17 -1.07
C GLY A 515 -23.68 -11.52 -2.46
N LYS A 516 -23.72 -10.19 -2.51
CA LYS A 516 -23.93 -9.43 -3.77
C LYS A 516 -22.84 -9.64 -4.82
N GLY A 517 -21.63 -10.01 -4.38
CA GLY A 517 -20.47 -10.18 -5.24
C GLY A 517 -20.48 -11.48 -6.07
N TYR A 518 -21.38 -12.42 -5.79
CA TYR A 518 -21.38 -13.75 -6.41
C TYR A 518 -22.29 -13.88 -7.63
N LYS A 519 -22.99 -12.81 -8.00
CA LYS A 519 -23.79 -12.82 -9.21
C LYS A 519 -22.88 -13.01 -10.43
N ASP A 520 -23.22 -14.00 -11.26
CA ASP A 520 -22.55 -14.29 -12.51
C ASP A 520 -21.04 -14.63 -12.39
N ILE A 521 -20.60 -15.25 -11.26
CA ILE A 521 -19.18 -15.62 -11.03
C ILE A 521 -18.61 -16.57 -12.10
N HIS A 522 -19.45 -17.32 -12.80
CA HIS A 522 -19.05 -18.22 -13.90
C HIS A 522 -19.01 -17.51 -15.26
N ASP A 523 -19.38 -16.22 -15.32
CA ASP A 523 -19.21 -15.43 -16.54
C ASP A 523 -17.69 -15.22 -16.78
N PRO A 524 -17.17 -15.54 -17.97
CA PRO A 524 -15.76 -15.28 -18.32
C PRO A 524 -15.33 -13.81 -18.17
N GLU A 525 -16.28 -12.89 -18.26
CA GLU A 525 -16.03 -11.46 -18.05
C GLU A 525 -16.06 -11.03 -16.58
N TRP A 526 -16.47 -11.91 -15.66
CA TRP A 526 -16.44 -11.60 -14.24
C TRP A 526 -15.00 -11.40 -13.74
N ARG A 527 -14.79 -10.40 -12.89
CA ARG A 527 -13.50 -10.09 -12.26
C ARG A 527 -13.67 -9.84 -10.77
N SER A 528 -12.69 -10.31 -9.99
CA SER A 528 -12.52 -9.90 -8.59
C SER A 528 -12.17 -8.41 -8.50
N GLY A 529 -12.21 -7.84 -7.31
CA GLY A 529 -11.77 -6.48 -7.06
C GLY A 529 -10.31 -6.21 -7.49
N ASP A 530 -9.48 -7.27 -7.53
CA ASP A 530 -8.08 -7.22 -7.98
C ASP A 530 -7.94 -7.54 -9.49
N GLY A 531 -9.05 -7.74 -10.22
CA GLY A 531 -9.03 -7.98 -11.66
C GLY A 531 -8.86 -9.44 -12.09
N PHE A 532 -8.84 -10.42 -11.18
CA PHE A 532 -8.68 -11.85 -11.51
C PHE A 532 -10.00 -12.50 -11.89
N THR A 533 -9.94 -13.47 -12.84
CA THR A 533 -11.09 -14.32 -13.14
C THR A 533 -11.33 -15.32 -12.00
N PHE A 534 -12.58 -15.77 -11.84
CA PHE A 534 -12.92 -16.82 -10.89
C PHE A 534 -12.16 -18.12 -11.16
N GLN A 535 -12.04 -18.49 -12.43
CA GLN A 535 -11.27 -19.65 -12.89
C GLN A 535 -9.79 -19.54 -12.46
N TYR A 536 -9.15 -18.37 -12.64
CA TYR A 536 -7.76 -18.17 -12.20
C TYR A 536 -7.61 -18.37 -10.70
N LEU A 537 -8.52 -17.83 -9.90
CA LEU A 537 -8.48 -17.97 -8.44
C LEU A 537 -8.61 -19.43 -8.01
N GLU A 538 -9.51 -20.20 -8.65
CA GLU A 538 -9.70 -21.63 -8.39
C GLU A 538 -8.48 -22.46 -8.81
N GLU A 539 -8.05 -22.37 -10.08
CA GLU A 539 -6.93 -23.15 -10.64
C GLU A 539 -5.61 -22.92 -9.87
N ASN A 540 -5.45 -21.74 -9.31
CA ASN A 540 -4.29 -21.41 -8.48
C ASN A 540 -4.50 -21.64 -6.98
N GLY A 541 -5.65 -22.19 -6.56
CA GLY A 541 -5.93 -22.54 -5.15
C GLY A 541 -6.01 -21.34 -4.22
N TYR A 542 -6.37 -20.17 -4.73
CA TYR A 542 -6.70 -19.00 -3.91
C TYR A 542 -8.09 -19.07 -3.34
N ILE A 543 -8.95 -19.88 -3.95
CA ILE A 543 -10.29 -20.22 -3.48
C ILE A 543 -10.54 -21.71 -3.63
N VAL A 544 -11.43 -22.25 -2.80
CA VAL A 544 -12.08 -23.55 -2.98
C VAL A 544 -13.58 -23.31 -2.95
N TRP A 545 -14.32 -23.88 -3.88
CA TRP A 545 -15.76 -23.63 -3.99
C TRP A 545 -16.57 -24.88 -4.38
N ASP A 546 -17.85 -24.86 -4.07
CA ASP A 546 -18.83 -25.86 -4.52
C ASP A 546 -20.25 -25.25 -4.52
N ASP A 547 -21.16 -25.80 -5.33
CA ASP A 547 -22.56 -25.38 -5.35
C ASP A 547 -23.28 -25.69 -4.02
N THR A 548 -22.75 -26.65 -3.25
CA THR A 548 -23.33 -27.13 -1.98
C THR A 548 -22.31 -27.02 -0.84
N LEU A 549 -22.80 -26.72 0.36
CA LEU A 549 -21.95 -26.69 1.57
C LEU A 549 -21.31 -28.06 1.84
N GLU A 550 -22.07 -29.16 1.65
CA GLU A 550 -21.56 -30.53 1.77
C GLU A 550 -20.41 -30.81 0.78
N GLY A 551 -20.56 -30.35 -0.47
CA GLY A 551 -19.53 -30.49 -1.51
C GLY A 551 -18.26 -29.70 -1.16
N LEU A 552 -18.43 -28.47 -0.69
CA LEU A 552 -17.31 -27.65 -0.21
C LEU A 552 -16.58 -28.31 0.98
N ALA A 553 -17.32 -28.80 1.99
CA ALA A 553 -16.72 -29.47 3.14
C ALA A 553 -15.85 -30.67 2.72
N LYS A 554 -16.34 -31.49 1.78
CA LYS A 554 -15.58 -32.63 1.23
C LYS A 554 -14.31 -32.19 0.49
N LYS A 555 -14.36 -31.11 -0.27
CA LYS A 555 -13.18 -30.54 -0.95
C LYS A 555 -12.13 -30.01 0.01
N LEU A 556 -12.56 -29.53 1.19
CA LEU A 556 -11.71 -29.01 2.25
C LEU A 556 -11.24 -30.08 3.26
N ASP A 557 -11.65 -31.34 3.08
CA ASP A 557 -11.41 -32.45 4.01
C ASP A 557 -11.99 -32.18 5.42
N MET A 558 -13.17 -31.53 5.46
CA MET A 558 -13.94 -31.21 6.67
C MET A 558 -15.12 -32.16 6.83
N ASP A 559 -15.58 -32.33 8.08
CA ASP A 559 -16.86 -33.02 8.34
C ASP A 559 -18.03 -32.14 7.89
N PRO A 560 -18.86 -32.59 6.93
CA PRO A 560 -19.99 -31.79 6.44
C PRO A 560 -21.03 -31.48 7.51
N GLU A 561 -21.26 -32.40 8.50
CA GLU A 561 -22.24 -32.19 9.57
C GLU A 561 -21.75 -31.11 10.55
N GLU A 562 -20.45 -31.06 10.85
CA GLU A 562 -19.87 -30.01 11.70
C GLU A 562 -19.89 -28.66 11.01
N LEU A 563 -19.52 -28.59 9.73
CA LEU A 563 -19.58 -27.32 8.97
C LEU A 563 -21.03 -26.80 8.86
N GLN A 564 -22.01 -27.69 8.66
CA GLN A 564 -23.43 -27.29 8.64
C GLN A 564 -23.86 -26.70 9.98
N LYS A 565 -23.48 -27.34 11.12
CA LYS A 565 -23.79 -26.82 12.47
C LYS A 565 -23.20 -25.41 12.68
N THR A 566 -21.98 -25.16 12.19
CA THR A 566 -21.32 -23.85 12.27
C THR A 566 -22.12 -22.79 11.52
N VAL A 567 -22.57 -23.10 10.30
CA VAL A 567 -23.39 -22.19 9.49
C VAL A 567 -24.77 -21.98 10.13
N ASP A 568 -25.41 -23.02 10.65
CA ASP A 568 -26.71 -22.94 11.33
C ASP A 568 -26.63 -22.05 12.58
N ALA A 569 -25.58 -22.20 13.40
CA ALA A 569 -25.36 -21.37 14.59
C ALA A 569 -25.13 -19.89 14.21
N PHE A 570 -24.38 -19.61 13.14
CA PHE A 570 -24.24 -18.25 12.63
C PHE A 570 -25.57 -17.67 12.16
N ASN A 571 -26.37 -18.44 11.41
CA ASN A 571 -27.68 -17.99 10.93
C ASN A 571 -28.67 -17.74 12.07
N GLU A 572 -28.60 -18.50 13.18
CA GLU A 572 -29.36 -18.22 14.41
C GLU A 572 -28.89 -16.91 15.08
N ALA A 573 -27.58 -16.64 15.06
CA ALA A 573 -27.04 -15.37 15.57
C ALA A 573 -27.51 -14.17 14.73
N VAL A 574 -27.63 -14.31 13.42
CA VAL A 574 -28.21 -13.27 12.54
C VAL A 574 -29.66 -12.94 12.93
N ASP A 575 -30.48 -13.99 13.21
CA ASP A 575 -31.88 -13.81 13.61
C ASP A 575 -32.04 -13.21 15.01
N SER A 576 -31.20 -13.65 15.94
CA SER A 576 -31.32 -13.27 17.35
C SER A 576 -30.56 -12.00 17.71
N GLY A 577 -29.58 -11.60 16.89
CA GLY A 577 -28.62 -10.53 17.23
C GLY A 577 -27.68 -10.90 18.38
N ASN A 578 -27.58 -12.19 18.74
CA ASN A 578 -26.75 -12.69 19.84
C ASN A 578 -25.77 -13.75 19.34
N ASP A 579 -24.51 -13.38 19.25
CA ASP A 579 -23.42 -14.23 18.75
C ASP A 579 -22.49 -14.69 19.88
N GLU A 580 -22.09 -15.94 19.88
CA GLU A 580 -21.25 -16.55 20.93
C GLU A 580 -19.85 -15.91 21.02
N PHE A 581 -19.32 -15.36 19.92
CA PHE A 581 -18.03 -14.66 19.87
C PHE A 581 -18.16 -13.16 20.10
N GLY A 582 -19.42 -12.63 20.20
CA GLY A 582 -19.69 -11.23 20.43
C GLY A 582 -19.73 -10.36 19.17
N ARG A 583 -19.91 -10.97 18.00
CA ARG A 583 -20.10 -10.27 16.73
C ARG A 583 -21.31 -9.35 16.78
N THR A 584 -21.20 -8.17 16.17
CA THR A 584 -22.22 -7.11 16.18
C THR A 584 -22.72 -6.72 14.79
N LEU A 585 -21.97 -7.05 13.75
CA LEU A 585 -22.33 -6.75 12.35
C LEU A 585 -22.90 -7.99 11.66
N PHE A 586 -24.16 -7.89 11.28
CA PHE A 586 -24.89 -8.93 10.55
C PHE A 586 -25.65 -8.29 9.40
N SER A 587 -25.49 -8.78 8.16
CA SER A 587 -26.28 -8.30 7.02
C SER A 587 -27.15 -9.38 6.40
N THR A 588 -26.65 -10.60 6.31
CA THR A 588 -27.30 -11.67 5.56
C THR A 588 -26.97 -13.04 6.18
N LYS A 589 -27.94 -13.93 6.19
CA LYS A 589 -27.72 -15.36 6.46
C LYS A 589 -26.92 -16.00 5.33
N LEU A 590 -26.23 -17.06 5.64
CA LEU A 590 -25.54 -17.92 4.70
C LEU A 590 -26.45 -19.13 4.39
N GLU A 591 -27.19 -19.10 3.28
CA GLU A 591 -28.21 -20.12 2.97
C GLU A 591 -28.02 -20.77 1.61
N ASN A 592 -27.56 -20.00 0.61
CA ASN A 592 -27.53 -20.44 -0.78
C ASN A 592 -26.10 -20.47 -1.34
N GLY A 593 -25.83 -21.50 -2.17
CA GLY A 593 -24.60 -21.57 -2.95
C GLY A 593 -24.54 -20.54 -4.08
N PRO A 594 -23.39 -20.39 -4.76
CA PRO A 594 -22.18 -21.18 -4.51
C PRO A 594 -21.53 -20.84 -3.16
N TRP A 595 -20.89 -21.84 -2.55
CA TRP A 595 -20.12 -21.70 -1.32
C TRP A 595 -18.66 -21.56 -1.64
N VAL A 596 -18.01 -20.53 -1.10
CA VAL A 596 -16.61 -20.21 -1.39
C VAL A 596 -15.83 -20.11 -0.09
N ALA A 597 -14.72 -20.82 -0.01
CA ALA A 597 -13.76 -20.76 1.07
C ALA A 597 -12.43 -20.18 0.57
N THR A 598 -11.99 -19.08 1.18
CA THR A 598 -10.74 -18.41 0.84
C THR A 598 -9.70 -18.66 1.93
N PRO A 599 -8.62 -19.43 1.66
CA PRO A 599 -7.59 -19.71 2.66
C PRO A 599 -6.78 -18.44 2.96
N ARG A 600 -6.58 -18.16 4.27
CA ARG A 600 -5.88 -16.96 4.76
C ARG A 600 -4.98 -17.30 5.95
N VAL A 601 -3.96 -16.47 6.12
CA VAL A 601 -3.00 -16.52 7.25
C VAL A 601 -2.81 -15.13 7.83
N ALA A 602 -2.34 -15.08 9.08
CA ALA A 602 -1.89 -13.83 9.68
C ALA A 602 -0.48 -13.49 9.17
N CYS A 603 -0.29 -12.26 8.69
CA CYS A 603 0.96 -11.78 8.11
C CYS A 603 1.42 -10.49 8.78
N LEU A 604 2.73 -10.24 8.81
CA LEU A 604 3.31 -8.95 9.17
C LEU A 604 2.76 -7.89 8.21
N HIS A 605 2.27 -6.78 8.77
CA HIS A 605 1.57 -5.78 7.97
C HIS A 605 2.06 -4.36 8.22
N HIS A 606 2.25 -3.99 9.47
CA HIS A 606 2.58 -2.62 9.87
C HIS A 606 3.39 -2.63 11.18
N THR A 607 4.28 -1.67 11.33
CA THR A 607 4.98 -1.41 12.60
C THR A 607 4.54 -0.05 13.12
N MET A 608 4.04 0.00 14.37
CA MET A 608 3.60 1.25 15.01
C MET A 608 4.75 1.96 15.72
N GLY A 609 5.87 1.26 15.88
CA GLY A 609 7.11 1.80 16.44
C GLY A 609 8.05 2.33 15.37
N GLY A 610 8.90 3.26 15.78
CA GLY A 610 9.86 3.92 14.90
C GLY A 610 10.58 5.07 15.59
N VAL A 611 11.02 6.04 14.81
CA VAL A 611 11.68 7.26 15.30
C VAL A 611 10.71 8.06 16.16
N THR A 612 11.17 8.52 17.32
CA THR A 612 10.38 9.42 18.19
C THR A 612 10.28 10.79 17.53
N ILE A 613 9.05 11.30 17.41
CA ILE A 613 8.77 12.67 16.91
C ILE A 613 7.99 13.49 17.96
N ASP A 614 8.11 14.81 17.87
CA ASP A 614 7.22 15.75 18.56
C ASP A 614 5.94 16.04 17.73
N PRO A 615 4.94 16.76 18.26
CA PRO A 615 3.74 17.15 17.53
C PRO A 615 3.99 18.05 16.31
N SER A 616 5.21 18.49 16.08
CA SER A 616 5.64 19.23 14.89
C SER A 616 6.42 18.37 13.90
N ALA A 617 6.46 17.05 14.07
CA ALA A 617 7.19 16.09 13.24
C ALA A 617 8.73 16.24 13.26
N HIS A 618 9.33 16.99 14.20
CA HIS A 618 10.77 16.95 14.41
C HIS A 618 11.19 15.61 15.01
N VAL A 619 12.29 15.03 14.52
CA VAL A 619 12.90 13.84 15.10
C VAL A 619 13.60 14.21 16.40
N LEU A 620 13.31 13.46 17.48
CA LEU A 620 13.87 13.71 18.80
C LEU A 620 15.08 12.82 19.07
N ASN A 621 16.09 13.40 19.73
CA ASN A 621 17.24 12.67 20.25
C ASN A 621 16.90 11.95 21.57
N THR A 622 17.88 11.23 22.14
CA THR A 622 17.73 10.50 23.41
C THR A 622 17.53 11.40 24.65
N SER A 623 17.64 12.71 24.49
CA SER A 623 17.34 13.71 25.53
C SER A 623 15.96 14.36 25.33
N ASN A 624 15.15 13.87 24.37
CA ASN A 624 13.87 14.45 23.93
C ASN A 624 14.01 15.88 23.38
N GLU A 625 15.12 16.19 22.71
CA GLU A 625 15.33 17.46 22.03
C GLU A 625 15.32 17.22 20.51
N PRO A 626 14.81 18.15 19.69
CA PRO A 626 14.86 18.04 18.24
C PRO A 626 16.29 17.91 17.70
N ILE A 627 16.49 17.02 16.73
CA ILE A 627 17.71 16.96 15.93
C ILE A 627 17.58 18.00 14.82
N ASP A 628 18.45 19.01 14.83
CA ASP A 628 18.39 20.12 13.88
C ASP A 628 18.48 19.63 12.42
N GLY A 629 17.54 20.08 11.58
CA GLY A 629 17.43 19.73 10.18
C GLY A 629 16.87 18.33 9.89
N LEU A 630 16.30 17.61 10.89
CA LEU A 630 15.75 16.27 10.70
C LEU A 630 14.26 16.18 11.11
N TYR A 631 13.44 15.77 10.15
CA TYR A 631 12.00 15.56 10.29
C TYR A 631 11.64 14.14 9.87
N ALA A 632 10.48 13.62 10.30
CA ALA A 632 10.02 12.31 9.88
C ALA A 632 8.50 12.24 9.77
N ALA A 633 7.98 11.40 8.85
CA ALA A 633 6.56 11.23 8.59
C ALA A 633 6.20 9.81 8.12
N GLY A 634 5.01 9.36 8.45
CA GLY A 634 4.50 8.04 8.09
C GLY A 634 5.10 6.92 8.95
N GLU A 635 5.04 5.70 8.47
CA GLU A 635 5.35 4.49 9.24
C GLU A 635 6.79 4.38 9.78
N VAL A 636 7.71 5.26 9.37
CA VAL A 636 9.04 5.36 9.97
C VAL A 636 9.01 5.92 11.38
N THR A 637 7.91 6.59 11.77
CA THR A 637 7.71 7.23 13.07
C THR A 637 6.98 6.32 14.06
N GLY A 638 7.29 6.45 15.34
CA GLY A 638 6.56 5.80 16.43
C GLY A 638 5.69 6.79 17.23
N GLY A 639 4.83 6.26 18.10
CA GLY A 639 4.01 7.05 19.02
C GLY A 639 2.65 7.52 18.50
N ILE A 640 2.28 7.23 17.24
CA ILE A 640 1.03 7.72 16.62
C ILE A 640 -0.15 6.75 16.85
N HIS A 641 0.08 5.45 16.74
CA HIS A 641 -0.99 4.46 16.63
C HIS A 641 -1.21 3.58 17.85
N GLY A 642 -0.26 3.55 18.78
CA GLY A 642 -0.30 2.65 19.94
C GLY A 642 -0.24 1.16 19.56
N ALA A 643 -0.73 0.29 20.45
CA ALA A 643 -0.54 -1.17 20.33
C ALA A 643 -1.46 -1.85 19.30
N ASN A 644 -2.44 -1.16 18.72
CA ASN A 644 -3.35 -1.69 17.70
C ASN A 644 -3.88 -0.56 16.82
N ARG A 645 -3.26 -0.34 15.67
CA ARG A 645 -3.66 0.69 14.70
C ARG A 645 -5.02 0.38 14.07
N LEU A 646 -5.93 1.34 14.06
CA LEU A 646 -7.20 1.21 13.34
C LEU A 646 -6.98 1.09 11.83
N GLY A 647 -7.80 0.26 11.17
CA GLY A 647 -7.80 0.13 9.72
C GLY A 647 -8.09 1.47 9.03
N GLY A 648 -7.31 1.80 8.00
CA GLY A 648 -7.40 3.10 7.31
C GLY A 648 -6.49 4.20 7.87
N ASN A 649 -6.12 4.17 9.15
CA ASN A 649 -5.32 5.24 9.76
C ASN A 649 -3.89 5.36 9.19
N ALA A 650 -3.30 4.28 8.66
CA ALA A 650 -1.97 4.37 8.05
C ALA A 650 -1.95 5.27 6.81
N VAL A 651 -3.01 5.27 6.00
CA VAL A 651 -3.09 6.15 4.83
C VAL A 651 -3.34 7.60 5.26
N VAL A 652 -4.16 7.81 6.31
CA VAL A 652 -4.34 9.14 6.91
C VAL A 652 -3.02 9.69 7.41
N ASP A 653 -2.24 8.87 8.13
CA ASP A 653 -0.92 9.21 8.64
C ASP A 653 0.01 9.68 7.51
N THR A 654 0.09 8.96 6.39
CA THR A 654 0.96 9.38 5.27
C THR A 654 0.61 10.78 4.74
N VAL A 655 -0.66 11.13 4.68
CA VAL A 655 -1.10 12.45 4.20
C VAL A 655 -0.90 13.52 5.27
N VAL A 656 -1.39 13.27 6.48
CA VAL A 656 -1.38 14.25 7.57
C VAL A 656 0.03 14.58 8.02
N PHE A 657 0.84 13.55 8.37
CA PHE A 657 2.19 13.78 8.86
C PHE A 657 3.18 14.14 7.73
N GLY A 658 2.94 13.66 6.48
CA GLY A 658 3.71 14.13 5.33
C GLY A 658 3.59 15.64 5.14
N LYS A 659 2.37 16.16 5.18
CA LYS A 659 2.12 17.61 5.14
C LYS A 659 2.65 18.33 6.39
N LEU A 660 2.41 17.78 7.58
CA LEU A 660 2.86 18.39 8.84
C LEU A 660 4.38 18.59 8.86
N ALA A 661 5.15 17.57 8.42
CA ALA A 661 6.60 17.67 8.34
C ALA A 661 7.04 18.77 7.35
N ALA A 662 6.35 18.89 6.20
CA ALA A 662 6.60 19.93 5.21
C ALA A 662 6.26 21.33 5.75
N ASP A 663 5.07 21.50 6.35
CA ASP A 663 4.60 22.76 6.93
C ASP A 663 5.53 23.25 8.06
N THR A 664 5.97 22.32 8.93
CA THR A 664 6.92 22.63 10.01
C THR A 664 8.26 23.08 9.45
N LEU A 665 8.83 22.33 8.51
CA LEU A 665 10.10 22.71 7.88
C LEU A 665 10.00 24.08 7.20
N LEU A 666 8.88 24.38 6.54
CA LEU A 666 8.64 25.71 5.95
C LEU A 666 8.58 26.80 7.02
N ALA A 667 7.96 26.53 8.18
CA ALA A 667 7.85 27.50 9.28
C ALA A 667 9.22 27.78 9.93
N ASP A 668 10.05 26.75 10.11
CA ASP A 668 11.38 26.88 10.72
C ASP A 668 12.37 27.67 9.85
N HIS A 669 12.09 27.78 8.52
CA HIS A 669 12.98 28.43 7.55
C HIS A 669 12.35 29.66 6.85
N GLN A 670 11.37 30.33 7.52
CA GLN A 670 10.75 31.59 7.05
C GLN A 670 11.57 32.83 7.33
#